data_4e2995461b2c456d94d7f41f2c6c6fa8
#
_entry.id   4e2995461b2c456d94d7f41f2c6c6fa8
#
_cell.length_a   1.000
_cell.length_b   1.000
_cell.length_c   1.000
_cell.angle_alpha   90.00
_cell.angle_beta   90.00
_cell.angle_gamma   90.00
#
_symmetry.space_group_name_H-M   'P 1'
#
loop_
_entity.id
_entity.type
_entity.pdbx_description
1 polymer ?
#
loop_
_entity_poly.entity_id
_entity_poly.type
_entity_poly.pdbx_seq_one_letter_code
_entity_poly.pdbx_strand_id
1 'polypeptide(L)'
;MHTKTPTVSVKDPRGLNVATVSYYRDTPGKTAEPRIYRQSYNATGRPTISRDPRLFKLLEAEPDARPNLTTVFSLTGTPLYSDSVDAGSRLTLTGVAGQNLIGWDSLLTQVRTEYDLLLRPVKTVEQAHGTSARNRSVYTYGGNTPESASRNQCGQLIRHDDSAGTVHFTDFALTGGVSAQTRHFLKELGEPDWPIDEAERNRLSEPGSGATTRTLYNALGLMVSQEDAQGNVQYSDLNIAGQLGQVRLKLAGQSQDKSLLSGIHYNTFGNIERQTAGNGVISEARYDPQDGRLQELQAGLPDRPPLQHLVYGYDRAGNILSIKDAARRTRFFRNQKIEPTNTFTYNSLYQLIEANGWQRVNSQNGPQEPVFVSPPDPGQLENYRQTYTYDCAGNLTTLVHNAASHSWTQQTAISKYSNRGLAQKADGGLPDESEITAGFDANGNKRELMAGQNLTWSLNNRLRQVDQVVRENSPNDSEIYLYDESGQRKRKIRVTQGGSSTRTHEVRYLPGLEIRTSPEEVLHVISVQAGRCAVQVLHWEPGSGNADQYRYSLSNHLGSSTLELGQHAELISEEMYYPYGGTSWWAGPDKVQASYKTRRYSGQERDATGLYYYGQRYYAHWWGRWLNPDPAGTADGWNLFAMVHGNPVRFVDVQGLAGLDTAMAAGATAARELASALIAATVQYAMTTLMSPMNVAVTAAGATAGAISGGISGYASANWAQSGVSVDDPSSWGPLMAKVGGAALGAALGAAPSLLGTLNPKGNTAAAAQIGGAFGTVFRELSSQYFANAGPSNPSVGRADFVTGLASMGAVGTAGAAVGYGGATLFGNESVGKALQSTLVGATATAVGAAGASAVRGLRGTPTKPSKGSGPTFDPNKAIVGFSSRHFFSSLGQLANLAVAQIPGYSALDANTQAAMTRAVGNAIGDLRSTFVTTATPGLSAELGQTSWDLEMNTVGAGITRENVPVSSNATDDPAATEIFYVTSETTRRQRSYSRSNLPHQMTHM
;
A
#
# COMPACT_ATOMS: atom_id res chain seq x y z
N MET A 1 21.66 -10.76 19.22
CA MET A 1 21.75 -10.03 17.96
C MET A 1 21.52 -8.53 18.17
N HIS A 2 20.44 -8.13 18.86
CA HIS A 2 19.94 -6.74 18.92
C HIS A 2 20.50 -5.88 20.08
N THR A 3 21.38 -6.40 20.92
CA THR A 3 21.97 -5.62 22.03
C THR A 3 22.84 -4.49 21.50
N LYS A 4 22.58 -3.24 21.92
CA LYS A 4 23.30 -2.03 21.48
C LYS A 4 23.22 -1.77 19.95
N THR A 5 22.06 -2.03 19.34
CA THR A 5 21.81 -1.73 17.92
C THR A 5 20.55 -0.85 17.78
N PRO A 6 20.51 0.36 18.37
CA PRO A 6 19.37 1.26 18.22
C PRO A 6 19.31 1.80 16.80
N THR A 7 18.15 2.30 16.38
CA THR A 7 18.06 3.21 15.22
C THR A 7 18.10 4.66 15.75
N VAL A 8 18.98 5.45 15.18
CA VAL A 8 19.21 6.85 15.62
C VAL A 8 18.78 7.78 14.49
N SER A 9 17.87 8.71 14.77
CA SER A 9 17.46 9.76 13.85
C SER A 9 18.15 11.07 14.18
N VAL A 10 18.83 11.67 13.19
CA VAL A 10 19.49 12.95 13.30
C VAL A 10 18.63 14.02 12.63
N LYS A 11 18.29 15.06 13.37
CA LYS A 11 17.45 16.16 12.88
C LYS A 11 18.25 17.44 12.74
N ASP A 12 17.89 18.27 11.76
CA ASP A 12 18.41 19.64 11.64
C ASP A 12 17.65 20.59 12.62
N PRO A 13 18.05 21.87 12.75
CA PRO A 13 17.37 22.83 13.62
C PRO A 13 15.89 23.09 13.28
N ARG A 14 15.45 22.74 12.08
CA ARG A 14 14.03 22.80 11.64
C ARG A 14 13.23 21.55 12.02
N GLY A 15 13.88 20.55 12.66
CA GLY A 15 13.27 19.28 13.00
C GLY A 15 13.20 18.26 11.86
N LEU A 16 13.81 18.54 10.70
CA LEU A 16 13.84 17.64 9.54
C LEU A 16 14.86 16.52 9.74
N ASN A 17 14.50 15.28 9.39
CA ASN A 17 15.37 14.12 9.56
C ASN A 17 16.45 14.07 8.48
N VAL A 18 17.64 14.58 8.77
CA VAL A 18 18.77 14.65 7.83
C VAL A 18 19.58 13.38 7.74
N ALA A 19 19.53 12.51 8.75
CA ALA A 19 20.12 11.18 8.69
C ALA A 19 19.38 10.19 9.59
N THR A 20 19.40 8.93 9.18
CA THR A 20 18.98 7.79 10.01
C THR A 20 20.13 6.80 10.06
N VAL A 21 20.57 6.45 11.27
CA VAL A 21 21.65 5.48 11.48
C VAL A 21 21.05 4.20 12.06
N SER A 22 21.18 3.10 11.35
CA SER A 22 20.86 1.76 11.81
C SER A 22 22.14 0.98 12.03
N TYR A 23 22.17 0.05 12.97
CA TYR A 23 23.37 -0.70 13.30
C TYR A 23 23.26 -2.15 12.87
N TYR A 24 24.04 -2.52 11.87
CA TYR A 24 24.08 -3.87 11.32
C TYR A 24 24.97 -4.82 12.13
N ARG A 25 24.46 -6.03 12.39
CA ARG A 25 25.18 -7.15 12.98
C ARG A 25 24.55 -8.46 12.51
N ASP A 26 25.36 -9.36 12.00
CA ASP A 26 24.95 -10.69 11.51
C ASP A 26 25.24 -11.82 12.50
N THR A 27 26.15 -11.60 13.43
CA THR A 27 26.61 -12.60 14.40
C THR A 27 26.58 -12.02 15.82
N PRO A 28 25.99 -12.71 16.83
CA PRO A 28 26.00 -12.25 18.20
C PRO A 28 27.42 -11.97 18.72
N GLY A 29 27.60 -10.83 19.39
CA GLY A 29 28.90 -10.42 19.94
C GLY A 29 29.82 -9.68 18.96
N LYS A 30 29.59 -9.73 17.66
CA LYS A 30 30.35 -8.94 16.67
C LYS A 30 30.08 -7.44 16.85
N THR A 31 31.05 -6.60 16.58
CA THR A 31 30.87 -5.14 16.56
C THR A 31 29.80 -4.76 15.54
N ALA A 32 28.84 -3.92 15.94
CA ALA A 32 27.81 -3.45 15.05
C ALA A 32 28.34 -2.38 14.10
N GLU A 33 28.03 -2.51 12.82
CA GLU A 33 28.43 -1.58 11.77
C GLU A 33 27.33 -0.55 11.52
N PRO A 34 27.62 0.78 11.54
CA PRO A 34 26.61 1.77 11.25
C PRO A 34 26.22 1.79 9.77
N ARG A 35 24.93 1.86 9.50
CA ARG A 35 24.31 2.01 8.18
C ARG A 35 23.63 3.37 8.15
N ILE A 36 24.18 4.32 7.43
CA ILE A 36 23.77 5.73 7.45
C ILE A 36 22.95 6.06 6.19
N TYR A 37 21.68 6.35 6.39
CA TYR A 37 20.81 6.96 5.38
C TYR A 37 20.89 8.46 5.51
N ARG A 38 21.09 9.18 4.41
CA ARG A 38 21.26 10.63 4.39
C ARG A 38 20.23 11.30 3.51
N GLN A 39 19.63 12.40 4.03
CA GLN A 39 18.72 13.25 3.28
C GLN A 39 19.17 14.70 3.35
N SER A 40 19.04 15.44 2.24
CA SER A 40 19.22 16.89 2.16
C SER A 40 17.91 17.54 1.76
N TYR A 41 17.66 18.72 2.32
CA TYR A 41 16.40 19.43 2.14
C TYR A 41 16.66 20.84 1.56
N ASN A 42 15.73 21.32 0.77
CA ASN A 42 15.75 22.72 0.33
C ASN A 42 15.32 23.67 1.47
N ALA A 43 15.29 24.97 1.18
CA ALA A 43 14.90 25.99 2.15
C ALA A 43 13.45 25.82 2.66
N THR A 44 12.57 25.25 1.84
CA THR A 44 11.17 25.01 2.19
C THR A 44 10.93 23.67 2.90
N GLY A 45 12.00 22.94 3.26
CA GLY A 45 11.91 21.68 4.01
C GLY A 45 11.55 20.45 3.16
N ARG A 46 11.68 20.50 1.82
CA ARG A 46 11.41 19.38 0.94
C ARG A 46 12.67 18.58 0.66
N PRO A 47 12.62 17.22 0.68
CA PRO A 47 13.79 16.38 0.47
C PRO A 47 14.23 16.43 -1.01
N THR A 48 15.40 16.97 -1.28
CA THR A 48 15.94 17.12 -2.64
C THR A 48 16.95 16.06 -3.02
N ILE A 49 17.69 15.52 -2.05
CA ILE A 49 18.74 14.51 -2.28
C ILE A 49 18.62 13.45 -1.18
N SER A 50 18.66 12.21 -1.60
CA SER A 50 18.62 11.06 -0.68
C SER A 50 19.67 10.04 -1.05
N ARG A 51 20.35 9.49 -0.01
CA ARG A 51 21.39 8.47 -0.16
C ARG A 51 21.19 7.32 0.82
N ASP A 52 21.32 6.11 0.33
CA ASP A 52 21.44 4.90 1.12
C ASP A 52 22.85 4.76 1.74
N PRO A 53 23.07 3.80 2.64
CA PRO A 53 24.38 3.64 3.29
C PRO A 53 25.52 3.35 2.32
N ARG A 54 25.27 2.67 1.19
CA ARG A 54 26.29 2.34 0.19
C ARG A 54 26.74 3.60 -0.55
N LEU A 55 25.78 4.35 -1.14
CA LEU A 55 26.09 5.57 -1.88
C LEU A 55 26.53 6.71 -0.95
N PHE A 56 26.14 6.69 0.33
CA PHE A 56 26.68 7.63 1.31
C PHE A 56 28.16 7.34 1.60
N LYS A 57 28.53 6.07 1.80
CA LYS A 57 29.92 5.67 2.02
C LYS A 57 30.80 5.91 0.77
N LEU A 58 30.22 5.75 -0.42
CA LEU A 58 30.91 5.98 -1.69
C LEU A 58 31.43 7.43 -1.83
N LEU A 59 30.73 8.43 -1.24
CA LEU A 59 31.16 9.83 -1.25
C LEU A 59 32.54 10.07 -0.63
N GLU A 60 33.01 9.18 0.27
CA GLU A 60 34.34 9.30 0.87
C GLU A 60 35.46 9.11 -0.18
N ALA A 61 35.23 8.23 -1.15
CA ALA A 61 36.16 7.93 -2.23
C ALA A 61 35.84 8.70 -3.53
N GLU A 62 34.57 8.97 -3.79
CA GLU A 62 34.04 9.61 -4.99
C GLU A 62 33.06 10.73 -4.61
N PRO A 63 33.54 11.97 -4.38
CA PRO A 63 32.72 13.09 -3.94
C PRO A 63 31.56 13.46 -4.89
N ASP A 64 31.68 13.12 -6.17
CA ASP A 64 30.69 13.37 -7.22
C ASP A 64 29.73 12.18 -7.43
N ALA A 65 29.77 11.14 -6.59
CA ALA A 65 28.88 9.98 -6.68
C ALA A 65 27.41 10.41 -6.63
N ARG A 66 26.62 9.92 -7.61
CA ARG A 66 25.20 10.23 -7.71
C ARG A 66 24.44 9.73 -6.48
N PRO A 67 23.42 10.49 -6.00
CA PRO A 67 22.53 10.00 -4.94
C PRO A 67 21.54 8.95 -5.47
N ASN A 68 20.91 8.19 -4.57
CA ASN A 68 19.82 7.27 -4.95
C ASN A 68 18.69 8.01 -5.65
N LEU A 69 18.37 9.22 -5.13
CA LEU A 69 17.29 10.04 -5.68
C LEU A 69 17.64 11.53 -5.56
N THR A 70 17.47 12.25 -6.66
CA THR A 70 17.42 13.71 -6.69
C THR A 70 16.01 14.13 -7.09
N THR A 71 15.42 15.11 -6.40
CA THR A 71 14.07 15.61 -6.72
C THR A 71 14.07 17.13 -6.80
N VAL A 72 13.48 17.66 -7.87
CA VAL A 72 13.19 19.09 -8.06
C VAL A 72 11.69 19.31 -7.93
N PHE A 73 11.33 20.28 -7.11
CA PHE A 73 9.94 20.60 -6.81
C PHE A 73 9.49 21.90 -7.45
N SER A 74 8.21 21.97 -7.80
CA SER A 74 7.54 23.24 -8.11
C SER A 74 7.46 24.13 -6.85
N LEU A 75 7.08 25.38 -7.02
CA LEU A 75 6.83 26.30 -5.90
C LEU A 75 5.71 25.79 -4.98
N THR A 76 4.71 25.11 -5.54
CA THR A 76 3.60 24.50 -4.80
C THR A 76 3.96 23.20 -4.07
N GLY A 77 5.11 22.58 -4.40
CA GLY A 77 5.60 21.36 -3.76
C GLY A 77 5.37 20.08 -4.53
N THR A 78 4.85 20.18 -5.73
CA THR A 78 4.73 19.01 -6.62
C THR A 78 6.10 18.64 -7.18
N PRO A 79 6.52 17.37 -7.16
CA PRO A 79 7.72 16.93 -7.85
C PRO A 79 7.58 17.19 -9.36
N LEU A 80 8.52 17.93 -9.95
CA LEU A 80 8.59 18.17 -11.39
C LEU A 80 9.58 17.24 -12.06
N TYR A 81 10.73 17.05 -11.43
CA TYR A 81 11.80 16.19 -11.92
C TYR A 81 12.31 15.31 -10.79
N SER A 82 12.50 14.05 -11.11
CA SER A 82 13.17 13.08 -10.25
C SER A 82 14.23 12.33 -11.04
N ASP A 83 15.39 12.09 -10.42
CA ASP A 83 16.49 11.31 -11.00
C ASP A 83 16.92 10.24 -10.04
N SER A 84 16.61 8.99 -10.37
CA SER A 84 16.89 7.79 -9.59
C SER A 84 18.00 6.97 -10.25
N VAL A 85 18.98 6.51 -9.48
CA VAL A 85 20.01 5.60 -10.00
C VAL A 85 19.44 4.23 -10.41
N ASP A 86 18.31 3.84 -9.83
CA ASP A 86 17.64 2.56 -10.10
C ASP A 86 16.65 2.68 -11.27
N ALA A 87 15.78 3.69 -11.23
CA ALA A 87 14.63 3.84 -12.12
C ALA A 87 14.81 4.94 -13.21
N GLY A 88 15.98 5.56 -13.26
CA GLY A 88 16.26 6.64 -14.20
C GLY A 88 15.56 7.96 -13.85
N SER A 89 15.58 8.89 -14.79
CA SER A 89 14.99 10.23 -14.62
C SER A 89 13.55 10.26 -15.11
N ARG A 90 12.75 11.11 -14.49
CA ARG A 90 11.36 11.42 -14.89
C ARG A 90 11.12 12.92 -14.76
N LEU A 91 10.52 13.50 -15.79
CA LEU A 91 10.06 14.88 -15.81
C LEU A 91 8.55 14.88 -16.01
N THR A 92 7.81 15.62 -15.20
CA THR A 92 6.35 15.71 -15.32
C THR A 92 5.91 17.15 -15.22
N LEU A 93 5.13 17.61 -16.19
CA LEU A 93 4.47 18.91 -16.15
C LEU A 93 3.00 18.72 -15.78
N THR A 94 2.58 19.44 -14.76
CA THR A 94 1.21 19.40 -14.28
C THR A 94 0.45 20.68 -14.64
N GLY A 95 -0.85 20.56 -14.82
CA GLY A 95 -1.74 21.70 -15.01
C GLY A 95 -2.10 22.40 -13.69
N VAL A 96 -2.90 23.44 -13.79
CA VAL A 96 -3.31 24.29 -12.65
C VAL A 96 -4.08 23.54 -11.54
N ALA A 97 -4.73 22.44 -11.89
CA ALA A 97 -5.44 21.57 -10.96
C ALA A 97 -4.58 20.38 -10.47
N GLY A 98 -3.28 20.36 -10.79
CA GLY A 98 -2.37 19.27 -10.45
C GLY A 98 -2.46 18.04 -11.36
N GLN A 99 -3.29 18.08 -12.41
CA GLN A 99 -3.41 17.00 -13.38
C GLN A 99 -2.13 16.90 -14.23
N ASN A 100 -1.71 15.67 -14.57
CA ASN A 100 -0.54 15.44 -15.41
C ASN A 100 -0.86 15.81 -16.86
N LEU A 101 -0.14 16.76 -17.42
CA LEU A 101 -0.30 17.17 -18.82
C LEU A 101 0.64 16.39 -19.74
N ILE A 102 1.91 16.31 -19.35
CA ILE A 102 2.95 15.67 -20.15
C ILE A 102 4.08 15.19 -19.26
N GLY A 103 4.61 14.03 -19.57
CA GLY A 103 5.75 13.42 -18.85
C GLY A 103 6.77 12.83 -19.81
N TRP A 104 8.02 12.76 -19.35
CA TRP A 104 9.13 12.09 -20.04
C TRP A 104 9.89 11.20 -19.04
N ASP A 105 10.46 10.13 -19.56
CA ASP A 105 11.35 9.23 -18.82
C ASP A 105 12.78 9.20 -19.39
N SER A 106 13.66 8.36 -18.85
CA SER A 106 15.06 8.25 -19.31
C SER A 106 15.21 7.65 -20.71
N LEU A 107 14.21 6.97 -21.24
CA LEU A 107 14.19 6.49 -22.63
C LEU A 107 13.68 7.56 -23.59
N LEU A 108 13.42 8.77 -23.07
CA LEU A 108 12.78 9.89 -23.80
C LEU A 108 11.38 9.51 -24.30
N THR A 109 10.73 8.54 -23.63
CA THR A 109 9.32 8.25 -23.87
C THR A 109 8.51 9.44 -23.39
N GLN A 110 7.67 9.98 -24.26
CA GLN A 110 6.75 11.05 -23.93
C GLN A 110 5.34 10.48 -23.72
N VAL A 111 4.70 10.86 -22.62
CA VAL A 111 3.28 10.58 -22.37
C VAL A 111 2.55 11.88 -22.15
N ARG A 112 1.51 12.13 -22.95
CA ARG A 112 0.66 13.32 -22.88
C ARG A 112 -0.79 12.91 -22.65
N THR A 113 -1.45 13.55 -21.66
CA THR A 113 -2.87 13.37 -21.41
C THR A 113 -3.65 14.61 -21.84
N GLU A 114 -4.66 14.42 -22.66
CA GLU A 114 -5.60 15.46 -23.08
C GLU A 114 -6.87 15.40 -22.22
N TYR A 115 -7.42 16.57 -21.92
CA TYR A 115 -8.52 16.74 -20.98
C TYR A 115 -9.67 17.51 -21.62
N ASP A 116 -10.90 17.23 -21.19
CA ASP A 116 -12.07 18.06 -21.53
C ASP A 116 -12.16 19.31 -20.62
N LEU A 117 -13.19 20.14 -20.85
CA LEU A 117 -13.42 21.35 -20.06
C LEU A 117 -13.71 21.11 -18.57
N LEU A 118 -14.08 19.87 -18.19
CA LEU A 118 -14.26 19.44 -16.82
C LEU A 118 -12.98 18.81 -16.23
N LEU A 119 -11.86 18.91 -16.94
CA LEU A 119 -10.56 18.34 -16.58
C LEU A 119 -10.59 16.80 -16.43
N ARG A 120 -11.50 16.12 -17.16
CA ARG A 120 -11.49 14.66 -17.24
C ARG A 120 -10.60 14.25 -18.43
N PRO A 121 -9.75 13.22 -18.29
CA PRO A 121 -8.92 12.75 -19.38
C PRO A 121 -9.80 12.20 -20.51
N VAL A 122 -9.57 12.64 -21.73
CA VAL A 122 -10.26 12.15 -22.91
C VAL A 122 -9.35 11.27 -23.77
N LYS A 123 -8.04 11.46 -23.66
CA LYS A 123 -7.08 10.67 -24.42
C LYS A 123 -5.70 10.70 -23.77
N THR A 124 -5.02 9.56 -23.77
CA THR A 124 -3.60 9.46 -23.43
C THR A 124 -2.81 9.11 -24.68
N VAL A 125 -1.86 9.95 -25.02
CA VAL A 125 -0.97 9.80 -26.17
C VAL A 125 0.42 9.45 -25.65
N GLU A 126 1.05 8.44 -26.25
CA GLU A 126 2.44 8.10 -25.94
C GLU A 126 3.30 8.10 -27.20
N GLN A 127 4.58 8.35 -27.02
CA GLN A 127 5.55 8.43 -28.10
C GLN A 127 6.92 7.94 -27.61
N ALA A 128 7.46 6.91 -28.25
CA ALA A 128 8.85 6.54 -28.04
C ALA A 128 9.77 7.53 -28.80
N HIS A 129 10.99 7.67 -28.32
CA HIS A 129 11.98 8.53 -28.97
C HIS A 129 12.17 8.16 -30.46
N GLY A 130 12.05 9.15 -31.33
CA GLY A 130 12.22 8.98 -32.80
C GLY A 130 11.08 8.24 -33.52
N THR A 131 9.95 7.97 -32.86
CA THR A 131 8.78 7.33 -33.46
C THR A 131 7.60 8.30 -33.60
N SER A 132 6.55 7.91 -34.34
CA SER A 132 5.27 8.61 -34.34
C SER A 132 4.55 8.46 -33.02
N ALA A 133 3.80 9.49 -32.62
CA ALA A 133 2.91 9.42 -31.45
C ALA A 133 1.72 8.52 -31.76
N ARG A 134 1.21 7.79 -30.75
CA ARG A 134 0.02 6.94 -30.84
C ARG A 134 -0.95 7.21 -29.69
N ASN A 135 -2.22 7.05 -29.92
CA ASN A 135 -3.26 7.12 -28.90
C ASN A 135 -3.30 5.78 -28.14
N ARG A 136 -2.70 5.74 -26.94
CA ARG A 136 -2.66 4.55 -26.10
C ARG A 136 -4.01 4.23 -25.48
N SER A 137 -4.71 5.28 -25.02
CA SER A 137 -6.01 5.14 -24.37
C SER A 137 -6.96 6.26 -24.79
N VAL A 138 -8.25 5.92 -24.92
CA VAL A 138 -9.34 6.86 -25.20
C VAL A 138 -10.47 6.65 -24.21
N TYR A 139 -11.06 7.75 -23.70
CA TYR A 139 -12.07 7.73 -22.66
C TYR A 139 -13.34 8.43 -23.16
N THR A 140 -14.51 7.83 -22.92
CA THR A 140 -15.80 8.43 -23.28
C THR A 140 -16.71 8.49 -22.05
N TYR A 141 -17.37 9.63 -21.85
CA TYR A 141 -18.20 9.89 -20.66
C TYR A 141 -19.67 9.99 -20.99
N GLY A 142 -20.52 9.56 -20.06
CA GLY A 142 -21.96 9.67 -20.18
C GLY A 142 -22.44 11.13 -20.18
N GLY A 143 -23.36 11.43 -21.09
CA GLY A 143 -24.01 12.74 -21.20
C GLY A 143 -25.10 12.96 -20.15
N ASN A 144 -25.74 14.13 -20.19
CA ASN A 144 -26.84 14.50 -19.31
C ASN A 144 -28.20 14.21 -19.96
N THR A 145 -28.38 13.01 -20.52
CA THR A 145 -29.63 12.60 -21.15
C THR A 145 -30.48 11.79 -20.16
N PRO A 146 -31.81 11.73 -20.31
CA PRO A 146 -32.66 10.86 -19.51
C PRO A 146 -32.26 9.38 -19.57
N GLU A 147 -31.76 8.93 -20.71
CA GLU A 147 -31.24 7.57 -20.88
C GLU A 147 -29.98 7.34 -20.01
N SER A 148 -28.99 8.23 -20.06
CA SER A 148 -27.81 8.15 -19.19
C SER A 148 -28.20 8.24 -17.72
N ALA A 149 -29.18 9.07 -17.36
CA ALA A 149 -29.66 9.21 -15.99
C ALA A 149 -30.33 7.92 -15.49
N SER A 150 -31.10 7.22 -16.34
CA SER A 150 -31.76 5.97 -15.97
C SER A 150 -30.81 4.83 -15.61
N ARG A 151 -29.56 4.93 -16.06
CA ARG A 151 -28.47 3.97 -15.82
C ARG A 151 -27.39 4.52 -14.87
N ASN A 152 -27.64 5.68 -14.25
CA ASN A 152 -26.67 6.42 -13.39
C ASN A 152 -25.33 6.72 -14.11
N GLN A 153 -25.35 6.93 -15.43
CA GLN A 153 -24.17 7.15 -16.28
C GLN A 153 -23.76 8.62 -16.37
N CYS A 154 -24.60 9.58 -15.92
CA CYS A 154 -24.33 11.00 -16.11
C CYS A 154 -22.95 11.41 -15.56
N GLY A 155 -22.06 11.83 -16.45
CA GLY A 155 -20.68 12.21 -16.10
C GLY A 155 -19.75 11.08 -15.77
N GLN A 156 -20.23 9.83 -15.72
CA GLN A 156 -19.40 8.64 -15.50
C GLN A 156 -18.63 8.24 -16.75
N LEU A 157 -17.51 7.52 -16.58
CA LEU A 157 -16.81 6.87 -17.68
C LEU A 157 -17.67 5.72 -18.19
N ILE A 158 -18.15 5.79 -19.44
CA ILE A 158 -18.99 4.76 -20.03
C ILE A 158 -18.25 3.87 -21.02
N ARG A 159 -17.10 4.34 -21.53
CA ARG A 159 -16.22 3.57 -22.41
C ARG A 159 -14.76 3.91 -22.16
N HIS A 160 -13.93 2.89 -22.09
CA HIS A 160 -12.48 3.00 -22.03
C HIS A 160 -11.84 2.06 -23.04
N ASP A 161 -11.11 2.62 -23.99
CA ASP A 161 -10.27 1.88 -24.93
C ASP A 161 -8.85 1.88 -24.37
N ASP A 162 -8.29 0.72 -24.05
CA ASP A 162 -6.97 0.55 -23.41
C ASP A 162 -6.07 -0.43 -24.19
N SER A 163 -4.87 -0.71 -23.69
CA SER A 163 -3.90 -1.59 -24.35
C SER A 163 -4.33 -3.08 -24.42
N ALA A 164 -5.40 -3.48 -23.73
CA ALA A 164 -5.95 -4.83 -23.80
C ALA A 164 -7.28 -4.92 -24.57
N GLY A 165 -7.84 -3.78 -24.99
CA GLY A 165 -9.10 -3.70 -25.72
C GLY A 165 -10.05 -2.62 -25.21
N THR A 166 -11.35 -2.82 -25.37
CA THR A 166 -12.39 -1.87 -25.00
C THR A 166 -13.20 -2.40 -23.81
N VAL A 167 -13.48 -1.53 -22.82
CA VAL A 167 -14.46 -1.78 -21.78
C VAL A 167 -15.61 -0.80 -21.90
N HIS A 168 -16.83 -1.32 -21.94
CA HIS A 168 -18.06 -0.54 -21.79
C HIS A 168 -18.61 -0.69 -20.38
N PHE A 169 -18.89 0.43 -19.71
CA PHE A 169 -19.54 0.49 -18.42
C PHE A 169 -20.99 0.91 -18.66
N THR A 170 -21.90 -0.06 -18.62
CA THR A 170 -23.28 0.16 -19.09
C THR A 170 -24.24 0.59 -18.00
N ASP A 171 -23.98 0.20 -16.76
CA ASP A 171 -24.87 0.49 -15.64
C ASP A 171 -24.07 0.74 -14.37
N PHE A 172 -24.56 1.67 -13.54
CA PHE A 172 -23.95 2.01 -12.26
C PHE A 172 -24.97 1.91 -11.13
N ALA A 173 -24.52 1.47 -9.95
CA ALA A 173 -25.31 1.56 -8.72
C ALA A 173 -25.44 3.01 -8.27
N LEU A 174 -26.45 3.31 -7.44
CA LEU A 174 -26.60 4.64 -6.82
C LEU A 174 -25.38 5.07 -5.99
N THR A 175 -24.64 4.10 -5.47
CA THR A 175 -23.40 4.32 -4.71
C THR A 175 -22.18 4.58 -5.61
N GLY A 176 -22.34 4.59 -6.93
CA GLY A 176 -21.29 4.82 -7.93
C GLY A 176 -20.52 3.58 -8.38
N GLY A 177 -20.78 2.40 -7.81
CA GLY A 177 -20.18 1.14 -8.23
C GLY A 177 -20.66 0.71 -9.62
N VAL A 178 -19.76 0.13 -10.45
CA VAL A 178 -20.12 -0.38 -11.77
C VAL A 178 -20.97 -1.64 -11.63
N SER A 179 -22.24 -1.57 -12.01
CA SER A 179 -23.19 -2.68 -11.94
C SER A 179 -23.15 -3.60 -13.17
N ALA A 180 -22.74 -3.08 -14.33
CA ALA A 180 -22.52 -3.90 -15.52
C ALA A 180 -21.37 -3.34 -16.36
N GLN A 181 -20.47 -4.23 -16.78
CA GLN A 181 -19.37 -3.91 -17.68
C GLN A 181 -19.18 -5.01 -18.72
N THR A 182 -18.75 -4.61 -19.91
CA THR A 182 -18.48 -5.54 -21.03
C THR A 182 -17.08 -5.28 -21.57
N ARG A 183 -16.23 -6.30 -21.57
CA ARG A 183 -14.87 -6.26 -22.15
C ARG A 183 -14.89 -6.87 -23.56
N HIS A 184 -14.35 -6.15 -24.52
CA HIS A 184 -13.97 -6.66 -25.83
C HIS A 184 -12.44 -6.66 -25.93
N PHE A 185 -11.86 -7.81 -26.25
CA PHE A 185 -10.41 -7.93 -26.40
C PHE A 185 -9.96 -7.41 -27.77
N LEU A 186 -8.69 -7.02 -27.88
CA LEU A 186 -8.07 -6.67 -29.17
C LEU A 186 -7.98 -7.91 -30.07
N LYS A 187 -8.18 -7.74 -31.38
CA LYS A 187 -7.90 -8.79 -32.37
C LYS A 187 -6.42 -9.10 -32.46
N GLU A 188 -5.62 -8.05 -32.51
CA GLU A 188 -4.18 -8.14 -32.65
C GLU A 188 -3.48 -8.07 -31.31
N LEU A 189 -2.35 -8.74 -31.19
CA LEU A 189 -1.54 -8.75 -29.98
C LEU A 189 -0.59 -7.53 -29.90
N GLY A 190 -0.52 -6.72 -30.96
CA GLY A 190 0.23 -5.47 -30.99
C GLY A 190 -0.34 -4.42 -30.03
N GLU A 191 0.43 -3.39 -29.76
CA GLU A 191 -0.07 -2.24 -29.01
C GLU A 191 -0.90 -1.36 -29.94
N PRO A 192 -2.15 -0.99 -29.55
CA PRO A 192 -3.05 -0.27 -30.45
C PRO A 192 -2.65 1.20 -30.59
N ASP A 193 -2.98 1.77 -31.75
CA ASP A 193 -3.14 3.21 -31.95
C ASP A 193 -4.64 3.48 -32.13
N TRP A 194 -5.29 3.97 -31.06
CA TRP A 194 -6.75 4.10 -31.05
C TRP A 194 -7.22 5.27 -31.94
N PRO A 195 -8.02 5.02 -32.98
CA PRO A 195 -8.64 6.08 -33.79
C PRO A 195 -9.55 6.98 -32.94
N ILE A 196 -9.79 8.20 -33.41
CA ILE A 196 -10.74 9.12 -32.75
C ILE A 196 -12.18 8.65 -32.99
N ASP A 197 -12.48 8.17 -34.19
CA ASP A 197 -13.80 7.65 -34.56
C ASP A 197 -14.12 6.34 -33.82
N GLU A 198 -15.32 6.28 -33.23
CA GLU A 198 -15.75 5.12 -32.43
C GLU A 198 -15.94 3.87 -33.27
N ALA A 199 -16.49 4.00 -34.48
CA ALA A 199 -16.73 2.86 -35.37
C ALA A 199 -15.41 2.23 -35.83
N GLU A 200 -14.38 3.07 -36.03
CA GLU A 200 -13.03 2.58 -36.32
C GLU A 200 -12.40 1.88 -35.12
N ARG A 201 -12.56 2.41 -33.88
CA ARG A 201 -12.12 1.72 -32.67
C ARG A 201 -12.76 0.36 -32.52
N ASN A 202 -14.07 0.24 -32.79
CA ASN A 202 -14.80 -1.04 -32.72
C ASN A 202 -14.23 -2.11 -33.67
N ARG A 203 -13.63 -1.71 -34.79
CA ARG A 203 -12.99 -2.64 -35.73
C ARG A 203 -11.69 -3.26 -35.20
N LEU A 204 -11.02 -2.63 -34.22
CA LEU A 204 -9.80 -3.15 -33.61
C LEU A 204 -10.10 -4.25 -32.56
N SER A 205 -11.31 -4.26 -32.03
CA SER A 205 -11.76 -5.24 -31.05
C SER A 205 -12.33 -6.50 -31.72
N GLU A 206 -12.28 -7.63 -31.00
CA GLU A 206 -12.90 -8.88 -31.43
C GLU A 206 -14.42 -8.67 -31.64
N PRO A 207 -15.01 -9.31 -32.65
CA PRO A 207 -16.45 -9.23 -32.89
C PRO A 207 -17.24 -9.99 -31.82
N GLY A 208 -18.53 -9.70 -31.73
CA GLY A 208 -19.48 -10.40 -30.84
C GLY A 208 -19.94 -9.53 -29.67
N SER A 209 -20.64 -10.16 -28.72
CA SER A 209 -21.23 -9.46 -27.56
C SER A 209 -20.23 -9.02 -26.50
N GLY A 210 -18.98 -9.48 -26.59
CA GLY A 210 -17.97 -9.25 -25.55
C GLY A 210 -18.22 -10.09 -24.28
N ALA A 211 -17.35 -9.90 -23.31
CA ALA A 211 -17.41 -10.57 -22.01
C ALA A 211 -18.08 -9.65 -20.99
N THR A 212 -19.34 -9.92 -20.63
CA THR A 212 -20.13 -9.09 -19.72
C THR A 212 -20.10 -9.64 -18.31
N THR A 213 -19.74 -8.78 -17.35
CA THR A 213 -19.81 -9.06 -15.91
C THR A 213 -20.86 -8.14 -15.28
N ARG A 214 -21.71 -8.68 -14.41
CA ARG A 214 -22.69 -7.91 -13.64
C ARG A 214 -22.40 -8.02 -12.15
N THR A 215 -22.54 -6.92 -11.44
CA THR A 215 -22.30 -6.83 -9.99
C THR A 215 -23.48 -6.16 -9.31
N LEU A 216 -23.98 -6.79 -8.25
CA LEU A 216 -25.02 -6.23 -7.41
C LEU A 216 -24.41 -5.74 -6.11
N TYR A 217 -24.78 -4.52 -5.74
CA TYR A 217 -24.35 -3.88 -4.50
C TYR A 217 -25.53 -3.68 -3.56
N ASN A 218 -25.27 -3.77 -2.26
CA ASN A 218 -26.25 -3.36 -1.25
C ASN A 218 -26.28 -1.83 -1.09
N ALA A 219 -27.16 -1.33 -0.21
CA ALA A 219 -27.30 0.11 0.05
C ALA A 219 -26.05 0.79 0.62
N LEU A 220 -25.10 0.02 1.18
CA LEU A 220 -23.81 0.52 1.68
C LEU A 220 -22.72 0.50 0.60
N GLY A 221 -23.04 0.06 -0.63
CA GLY A 221 -22.05 -0.08 -1.71
C GLY A 221 -21.19 -1.33 -1.62
N LEU A 222 -21.51 -2.29 -0.77
CA LEU A 222 -20.79 -3.56 -0.66
C LEU A 222 -21.35 -4.54 -1.70
N MET A 223 -20.45 -5.25 -2.40
CA MET A 223 -20.81 -6.27 -3.38
C MET A 223 -21.47 -7.47 -2.68
N VAL A 224 -22.66 -7.84 -3.13
CA VAL A 224 -23.42 -8.99 -2.61
C VAL A 224 -23.57 -10.11 -3.62
N SER A 225 -23.46 -9.82 -4.92
CA SER A 225 -23.33 -10.85 -5.94
C SER A 225 -22.56 -10.35 -7.15
N GLN A 226 -21.92 -11.30 -7.85
CA GLN A 226 -21.25 -11.07 -9.13
C GLN A 226 -21.59 -12.19 -10.09
N GLU A 227 -22.13 -11.84 -11.26
CA GLU A 227 -22.30 -12.72 -12.40
C GLU A 227 -21.12 -12.53 -13.35
N ASP A 228 -20.39 -13.59 -13.63
CA ASP A 228 -19.25 -13.55 -14.55
C ASP A 228 -19.69 -13.61 -16.02
N ALA A 229 -18.71 -13.50 -16.94
CA ALA A 229 -19.00 -13.45 -18.36
C ALA A 229 -19.54 -14.76 -18.96
N GLN A 230 -19.56 -15.86 -18.20
CA GLN A 230 -20.12 -17.14 -18.58
C GLN A 230 -21.46 -17.43 -17.87
N GLY A 231 -21.96 -16.46 -17.09
CA GLY A 231 -23.24 -16.56 -16.37
C GLY A 231 -23.16 -17.32 -15.05
N ASN A 232 -21.96 -17.56 -14.51
CA ASN A 232 -21.82 -18.09 -13.17
C ASN A 232 -22.03 -16.97 -12.15
N VAL A 233 -22.80 -17.24 -11.09
CA VAL A 233 -23.13 -16.20 -10.09
C VAL A 233 -22.54 -16.58 -8.75
N GLN A 234 -21.65 -15.73 -8.26
CA GLN A 234 -21.13 -15.77 -6.91
C GLN A 234 -22.00 -14.89 -6.00
N TYR A 235 -22.37 -15.41 -4.83
CA TYR A 235 -23.08 -14.68 -3.78
C TYR A 235 -22.18 -14.54 -2.56
N SER A 236 -22.18 -13.35 -1.97
CA SER A 236 -21.51 -13.01 -0.71
C SER A 236 -22.55 -12.56 0.30
N ASP A 237 -22.90 -13.44 1.25
CA ASP A 237 -23.85 -13.13 2.30
C ASP A 237 -23.10 -12.48 3.47
N LEU A 238 -23.51 -11.28 3.85
CA LEU A 238 -22.86 -10.50 4.89
C LEU A 238 -23.65 -10.61 6.20
N ASN A 239 -22.94 -10.63 7.34
CA ASN A 239 -23.56 -10.55 8.66
C ASN A 239 -23.99 -9.10 8.98
N ILE A 240 -24.63 -8.89 10.14
CA ILE A 240 -25.13 -7.57 10.56
C ILE A 240 -24.01 -6.52 10.74
N ALA A 241 -22.77 -6.95 10.94
CA ALA A 241 -21.59 -6.08 11.03
C ALA A 241 -20.99 -5.75 9.65
N GLY A 242 -21.57 -6.24 8.54
CA GLY A 242 -21.05 -6.09 7.19
C GLY A 242 -19.87 -7.02 6.85
N GLN A 243 -19.55 -7.99 7.73
CA GLN A 243 -18.50 -8.96 7.49
C GLN A 243 -19.06 -10.17 6.73
N LEU A 244 -18.19 -10.86 5.99
CA LEU A 244 -18.54 -12.05 5.23
C LEU A 244 -19.08 -13.15 6.15
N GLY A 245 -20.28 -13.67 5.86
CA GLY A 245 -20.93 -14.76 6.60
C GLY A 245 -20.94 -16.07 5.85
N GLN A 246 -21.15 -16.03 4.53
CA GLN A 246 -21.20 -17.18 3.65
C GLN A 246 -20.82 -16.79 2.22
N VAL A 247 -20.24 -17.73 1.47
CA VAL A 247 -20.01 -17.61 0.03
C VAL A 247 -20.65 -18.78 -0.68
N ARG A 248 -21.43 -18.47 -1.74
CA ARG A 248 -22.11 -19.47 -2.55
C ARG A 248 -21.81 -19.23 -4.02
N LEU A 249 -21.77 -20.27 -4.82
CA LEU A 249 -21.59 -20.22 -6.26
C LEU A 249 -22.68 -21.01 -6.97
N LYS A 250 -23.31 -20.38 -7.96
CA LYS A 250 -24.25 -21.00 -8.89
C LYS A 250 -23.61 -21.02 -10.27
N LEU A 251 -23.34 -22.21 -10.79
CA LEU A 251 -22.82 -22.34 -12.15
C LEU A 251 -23.94 -22.08 -13.17
N ALA A 252 -23.55 -21.60 -14.34
CA ALA A 252 -24.46 -21.33 -15.45
C ALA A 252 -25.26 -22.60 -15.81
N GLY A 253 -26.57 -22.44 -16.04
CA GLY A 253 -27.47 -23.59 -16.36
C GLY A 253 -27.86 -24.45 -15.17
N GLN A 254 -27.25 -24.30 -13.98
CA GLN A 254 -27.68 -25.03 -12.78
C GLN A 254 -28.82 -24.31 -12.07
N SER A 255 -29.76 -25.07 -11.48
CA SER A 255 -30.90 -24.52 -10.74
C SER A 255 -30.51 -24.12 -9.29
N GLN A 256 -29.54 -24.81 -8.69
CA GLN A 256 -29.14 -24.63 -7.30
C GLN A 256 -27.73 -24.04 -7.20
N ASP A 257 -27.50 -23.25 -6.16
CA ASP A 257 -26.18 -22.80 -5.76
C ASP A 257 -25.52 -23.80 -4.81
N LYS A 258 -24.20 -23.76 -4.76
CA LYS A 258 -23.37 -24.57 -3.86
C LYS A 258 -22.67 -23.67 -2.86
N SER A 259 -22.79 -23.97 -1.57
CA SER A 259 -22.02 -23.30 -0.54
C SER A 259 -20.53 -23.66 -0.66
N LEU A 260 -19.70 -22.63 -0.82
CA LEU A 260 -18.24 -22.77 -0.88
C LEU A 260 -17.59 -22.47 0.48
N LEU A 261 -18.23 -21.63 1.29
CA LEU A 261 -17.78 -21.24 2.60
C LEU A 261 -18.97 -20.89 3.49
N SER A 262 -18.94 -21.31 4.76
CA SER A 262 -19.97 -21.00 5.76
C SER A 262 -19.37 -21.05 7.17
N GLY A 263 -20.18 -20.71 8.20
CA GLY A 263 -19.79 -20.84 9.58
C GLY A 263 -18.56 -20.02 9.95
N ILE A 264 -18.49 -18.78 9.45
CA ILE A 264 -17.36 -17.89 9.70
C ILE A 264 -17.52 -17.23 11.07
N HIS A 265 -16.50 -17.36 11.91
CA HIS A 265 -16.41 -16.72 13.21
C HIS A 265 -15.22 -15.77 13.25
N TYR A 266 -15.46 -14.57 13.74
CA TYR A 266 -14.47 -13.53 13.87
C TYR A 266 -14.13 -13.25 15.33
N ASN A 267 -12.87 -12.96 15.63
CA ASN A 267 -12.48 -12.46 16.93
C ASN A 267 -12.80 -10.96 17.07
N THR A 268 -12.49 -10.40 18.23
CA THR A 268 -12.72 -8.98 18.55
C THR A 268 -11.90 -8.01 17.69
N PHE A 269 -10.86 -8.48 17.01
CA PHE A 269 -10.03 -7.70 16.09
C PHE A 269 -10.47 -7.83 14.63
N GLY A 270 -11.54 -8.61 14.35
CA GLY A 270 -12.03 -8.86 12.99
C GLY A 270 -11.28 -9.98 12.25
N ASN A 271 -10.40 -10.72 12.90
CA ASN A 271 -9.71 -11.86 12.30
C ASN A 271 -10.61 -13.09 12.30
N ILE A 272 -10.57 -13.87 11.20
CA ILE A 272 -11.29 -15.14 11.11
C ILE A 272 -10.60 -16.17 12.01
N GLU A 273 -11.31 -16.62 13.06
CA GLU A 273 -10.85 -17.67 13.96
C GLU A 273 -11.30 -19.05 13.49
N ARG A 274 -12.47 -19.14 12.86
CA ARG A 274 -13.03 -20.42 12.37
C ARG A 274 -13.84 -20.19 11.10
N GLN A 275 -13.76 -21.14 10.18
CA GLN A 275 -14.61 -21.20 8.99
C GLN A 275 -14.76 -22.65 8.50
N THR A 276 -15.84 -22.95 7.79
CA THR A 276 -16.11 -24.25 7.19
C THR A 276 -16.17 -24.12 5.68
N ALA A 277 -15.27 -24.78 4.98
CA ALA A 277 -15.26 -24.84 3.52
C ALA A 277 -16.35 -25.80 2.99
N GLY A 278 -16.77 -25.60 1.72
CA GLY A 278 -17.83 -26.38 1.09
C GLY A 278 -17.53 -27.88 0.92
N ASN A 279 -16.28 -28.31 1.09
CA ASN A 279 -15.86 -29.71 1.13
C ASN A 279 -15.84 -30.29 2.57
N GLY A 280 -16.38 -29.55 3.54
CA GLY A 280 -16.47 -29.97 4.94
C GLY A 280 -15.21 -29.74 5.78
N VAL A 281 -14.14 -29.21 5.21
CA VAL A 281 -12.92 -28.89 5.95
C VAL A 281 -13.17 -27.66 6.84
N ILE A 282 -12.88 -27.82 8.13
CA ILE A 282 -12.91 -26.74 9.11
C ILE A 282 -11.50 -26.20 9.25
N SER A 283 -11.36 -24.89 9.06
CA SER A 283 -10.11 -24.16 9.32
C SER A 283 -10.26 -23.34 10.60
N GLU A 284 -9.29 -23.47 11.51
CA GLU A 284 -9.23 -22.75 12.78
C GLU A 284 -7.89 -22.01 12.88
N ALA A 285 -7.93 -20.77 13.35
CA ALA A 285 -6.77 -19.93 13.55
C ALA A 285 -6.77 -19.39 14.98
N ARG A 286 -5.68 -19.58 15.68
CA ARG A 286 -5.51 -19.05 17.03
C ARG A 286 -4.54 -17.88 17.01
N TYR A 287 -4.96 -16.78 17.58
CA TYR A 287 -4.20 -15.55 17.66
C TYR A 287 -3.78 -15.26 19.10
N ASP A 288 -2.63 -14.62 19.25
CA ASP A 288 -2.21 -14.11 20.55
C ASP A 288 -3.18 -13.00 21.00
N PRO A 289 -3.76 -13.10 22.20
CA PRO A 289 -4.73 -12.10 22.66
C PRO A 289 -4.10 -10.75 23.01
N GLN A 290 -2.77 -10.67 23.17
CA GLN A 290 -2.07 -9.45 23.54
C GLN A 290 -1.68 -8.61 22.32
N ASP A 291 -1.16 -9.25 21.28
CA ASP A 291 -0.61 -8.57 20.12
C ASP A 291 -1.25 -8.95 18.77
N GLY A 292 -2.20 -9.91 18.79
CA GLY A 292 -2.97 -10.33 17.62
C GLY A 292 -2.21 -11.21 16.63
N ARG A 293 -0.99 -11.67 16.94
CA ARG A 293 -0.19 -12.53 16.05
C ARG A 293 -0.82 -13.91 15.92
N LEU A 294 -0.73 -14.46 14.70
CA LEU A 294 -1.16 -15.81 14.40
C LEU A 294 -0.23 -16.85 15.08
N GLN A 295 -0.71 -17.53 16.11
CA GLN A 295 0.05 -18.57 16.81
C GLN A 295 -0.11 -19.94 16.16
N GLU A 296 -1.28 -20.23 15.63
CA GLU A 296 -1.63 -21.57 15.16
C GLU A 296 -2.66 -21.48 14.03
N LEU A 297 -2.50 -22.33 13.04
CA LEU A 297 -3.43 -22.49 11.92
C LEU A 297 -3.65 -23.97 11.68
N GLN A 298 -4.86 -24.44 11.91
CA GLN A 298 -5.23 -25.84 11.74
C GLN A 298 -6.36 -25.96 10.74
N ALA A 299 -6.33 -27.01 9.90
CA ALA A 299 -7.42 -27.35 8.99
C ALA A 299 -7.56 -28.86 8.86
N GLY A 300 -8.82 -29.33 8.85
CA GLY A 300 -9.12 -30.75 8.73
C GLY A 300 -10.62 -31.06 8.72
N LEU A 301 -10.97 -32.32 8.50
CA LEU A 301 -12.33 -32.82 8.66
C LEU A 301 -12.62 -33.06 10.13
N PRO A 302 -13.89 -32.91 10.57
CA PRO A 302 -14.31 -33.31 11.94
C PRO A 302 -13.91 -34.76 12.23
N ASP A 303 -13.47 -34.99 13.47
CA ASP A 303 -13.12 -36.31 14.00
C ASP A 303 -12.02 -37.08 13.21
N ARG A 304 -11.24 -36.36 12.41
CA ARG A 304 -10.08 -36.90 11.65
C ARG A 304 -8.79 -36.15 12.02
N PRO A 305 -7.62 -36.77 11.87
CA PRO A 305 -6.36 -36.05 12.00
C PRO A 305 -6.34 -34.82 11.07
N PRO A 306 -5.75 -33.70 11.51
CA PRO A 306 -5.69 -32.49 10.70
C PRO A 306 -4.90 -32.74 9.40
N LEU A 307 -5.36 -32.13 8.32
CA LEU A 307 -4.67 -32.10 7.02
C LEU A 307 -3.50 -31.13 7.02
N GLN A 308 -3.64 -30.02 7.77
CA GLN A 308 -2.64 -29.01 8.01
C GLN A 308 -2.70 -28.56 9.46
N HIS A 309 -1.53 -28.39 10.12
CA HIS A 309 -1.47 -27.85 11.47
C HIS A 309 -0.15 -27.09 11.66
N LEU A 310 -0.16 -25.80 11.34
CA LEU A 310 1.00 -24.91 11.39
C LEU A 310 1.06 -24.20 12.74
N VAL A 311 2.19 -24.34 13.44
CA VAL A 311 2.48 -23.67 14.70
C VAL A 311 3.65 -22.72 14.50
N TYR A 312 3.47 -21.46 14.88
CA TYR A 312 4.41 -20.36 14.65
C TYR A 312 5.13 -19.96 15.93
N GLY A 313 6.45 -19.87 15.88
CA GLY A 313 7.28 -19.31 16.94
C GLY A 313 7.86 -17.96 16.50
N TYR A 314 7.79 -16.97 17.39
CA TYR A 314 8.19 -15.59 17.10
C TYR A 314 9.33 -15.12 17.99
N ASP A 315 10.12 -14.15 17.49
CA ASP A 315 10.93 -13.31 18.35
C ASP A 315 10.10 -12.14 18.92
N ARG A 316 10.71 -11.32 19.78
CA ARG A 316 10.03 -10.16 20.38
C ARG A 316 9.62 -9.10 19.37
N ALA A 317 10.33 -9.00 18.24
CA ALA A 317 10.03 -8.05 17.18
C ALA A 317 8.94 -8.54 16.20
N GLY A 318 8.49 -9.80 16.34
CA GLY A 318 7.49 -10.42 15.48
C GLY A 318 8.05 -11.14 14.27
N ASN A 319 9.37 -11.34 14.17
CA ASN A 319 9.91 -12.20 13.13
C ASN A 319 9.62 -13.66 13.48
N ILE A 320 9.27 -14.44 12.47
CA ILE A 320 8.99 -15.86 12.63
C ILE A 320 10.31 -16.62 12.77
N LEU A 321 10.55 -17.22 13.93
CA LEU A 321 11.72 -18.05 14.21
C LEU A 321 11.53 -19.51 13.79
N SER A 322 10.29 -19.99 13.82
CA SER A 322 9.97 -21.36 13.43
C SER A 322 8.55 -21.50 12.91
N ILE A 323 8.38 -22.43 11.98
CA ILE A 323 7.07 -22.93 11.50
C ILE A 323 7.12 -24.44 11.57
N LYS A 324 6.29 -25.03 12.44
CA LYS A 324 6.15 -26.48 12.57
C LYS A 324 4.81 -26.91 12.01
N ASP A 325 4.82 -27.88 11.08
CA ASP A 325 3.59 -28.55 10.67
C ASP A 325 3.35 -29.78 11.55
N ALA A 326 2.51 -29.62 12.59
CA ALA A 326 2.22 -30.67 13.56
C ALA A 326 1.29 -31.78 12.99
N ALA A 327 0.70 -31.59 11.80
CA ALA A 327 -0.03 -32.63 11.10
C ALA A 327 0.90 -33.71 10.50
N ARG A 328 2.18 -33.39 10.36
CA ARG A 328 3.19 -34.29 9.78
C ARG A 328 3.99 -34.98 10.87
N ARG A 329 4.35 -36.22 10.59
CA ARG A 329 5.21 -37.01 11.51
C ARG A 329 6.68 -36.78 11.17
N THR A 330 7.55 -36.80 12.20
CA THR A 330 9.01 -36.89 12.01
C THR A 330 9.34 -38.17 11.25
N ARG A 331 10.28 -38.07 10.30
CA ARG A 331 10.73 -39.18 9.45
C ARG A 331 12.23 -39.39 9.60
N PHE A 332 12.68 -40.56 9.22
CA PHE A 332 14.09 -40.89 9.20
C PHE A 332 14.44 -41.45 7.83
N PHE A 333 15.40 -40.82 7.17
CA PHE A 333 15.86 -41.24 5.85
C PHE A 333 17.35 -40.94 5.69
N ARG A 334 18.12 -41.93 5.15
CA ARG A 334 19.59 -41.83 4.95
C ARG A 334 20.35 -41.27 6.17
N ASN A 335 20.09 -41.81 7.34
CA ASN A 335 20.64 -41.36 8.64
C ASN A 335 20.31 -39.92 9.03
N GLN A 336 19.33 -39.29 8.39
CA GLN A 336 18.84 -37.97 8.77
C GLN A 336 17.50 -38.10 9.47
N LYS A 337 17.34 -37.36 10.58
CA LYS A 337 16.05 -37.08 11.18
C LYS A 337 15.43 -35.87 10.46
N ILE A 338 14.30 -36.08 9.81
CA ILE A 338 13.59 -35.03 9.08
C ILE A 338 12.37 -34.64 9.92
N GLU A 339 12.50 -33.47 10.56
CA GLU A 339 11.41 -32.88 11.34
C GLU A 339 10.56 -31.95 10.45
N PRO A 340 9.24 -31.94 10.59
CA PRO A 340 8.38 -31.06 9.82
C PRO A 340 8.42 -29.62 10.40
N THR A 341 9.62 -29.08 10.57
CA THR A 341 9.87 -27.77 11.18
C THR A 341 10.87 -27.00 10.33
N ASN A 342 10.50 -25.81 9.95
CA ASN A 342 11.41 -24.83 9.36
C ASN A 342 11.84 -23.85 10.44
N THR A 343 13.14 -23.48 10.47
CA THR A 343 13.70 -22.51 11.43
C THR A 343 14.40 -21.38 10.69
N PHE A 344 14.35 -20.18 11.27
CA PHE A 344 14.81 -18.97 10.64
C PHE A 344 15.64 -18.12 11.60
N THR A 345 16.71 -17.51 11.10
CA THR A 345 17.57 -16.59 11.85
C THR A 345 17.72 -15.27 11.10
N TYR A 346 17.74 -14.18 11.85
CA TYR A 346 17.77 -12.83 11.30
C TYR A 346 18.96 -12.03 11.82
N ASN A 347 19.44 -11.08 11.01
CA ASN A 347 20.43 -10.09 11.45
C ASN A 347 19.76 -8.98 12.31
N SER A 348 20.53 -8.01 12.75
CA SER A 348 20.03 -6.90 13.57
C SER A 348 19.09 -5.92 12.81
N LEU A 349 19.04 -5.98 11.49
CA LEU A 349 18.10 -5.23 10.64
C LEU A 349 16.88 -6.06 10.24
N TYR A 350 16.70 -7.24 10.86
CA TYR A 350 15.62 -8.18 10.62
C TYR A 350 15.60 -8.83 9.22
N GLN A 351 16.72 -8.79 8.48
CA GLN A 351 16.87 -9.52 7.23
C GLN A 351 17.17 -11.00 7.54
N LEU A 352 16.59 -11.91 6.76
CA LEU A 352 16.79 -13.35 6.89
C LEU A 352 18.24 -13.74 6.52
N ILE A 353 18.99 -14.32 7.45
CA ILE A 353 20.39 -14.75 7.21
C ILE A 353 20.55 -16.26 7.18
N GLU A 354 19.62 -17.01 7.75
CA GLU A 354 19.65 -18.47 7.71
C GLU A 354 18.22 -19.04 7.74
N ALA A 355 18.02 -20.11 6.96
CA ALA A 355 16.80 -20.90 6.98
C ALA A 355 17.17 -22.38 6.93
N ASN A 356 16.58 -23.20 7.81
CA ASN A 356 16.70 -24.65 7.81
C ASN A 356 15.30 -25.25 7.62
N GLY A 357 15.23 -26.37 6.90
CA GLY A 357 13.98 -27.05 6.65
C GLY A 357 14.22 -28.35 5.91
N TRP A 358 13.24 -28.79 5.16
CA TRP A 358 13.28 -30.02 4.39
C TRP A 358 12.81 -29.82 2.95
N GLN A 359 13.30 -30.69 2.07
CA GLN A 359 13.10 -30.59 0.63
C GLN A 359 13.06 -31.97 -0.02
N ARG A 360 12.73 -32.02 -1.30
CA ARG A 360 12.94 -33.18 -2.14
C ARG A 360 14.44 -33.41 -2.38
N VAL A 361 14.86 -34.67 -2.41
CA VAL A 361 16.21 -35.06 -2.85
C VAL A 361 16.48 -34.56 -4.26
N ASN A 362 17.65 -33.97 -4.51
CA ASN A 362 18.05 -33.31 -5.75
C ASN A 362 17.10 -32.14 -6.16
N SER A 363 16.61 -31.38 -5.19
CA SER A 363 15.83 -30.17 -5.48
C SER A 363 16.73 -29.10 -6.11
N GLN A 364 16.20 -28.40 -7.10
CA GLN A 364 16.88 -27.30 -7.80
C GLN A 364 16.09 -26.00 -7.64
N ASN A 365 16.80 -24.89 -7.61
CA ASN A 365 16.20 -23.56 -7.63
C ASN A 365 16.44 -22.93 -9.01
N GLY A 366 15.39 -22.45 -9.66
CA GLY A 366 15.49 -21.88 -10.99
C GLY A 366 14.12 -21.58 -11.61
N PRO A 367 14.08 -21.10 -12.86
CA PRO A 367 12.85 -20.81 -13.56
C PRO A 367 12.04 -22.05 -13.95
N GLN A 368 12.67 -23.21 -14.06
CA GLN A 368 12.05 -24.46 -14.52
C GLN A 368 10.91 -24.89 -13.59
N GLU A 369 9.96 -25.64 -14.14
CA GLU A 369 8.88 -26.21 -13.35
C GLU A 369 9.43 -27.18 -12.29
N PRO A 370 8.96 -27.10 -11.03
CA PRO A 370 9.38 -28.01 -9.97
C PRO A 370 9.03 -29.44 -10.30
N VAL A 371 9.88 -30.38 -9.89
CA VAL A 371 9.61 -31.80 -10.10
C VAL A 371 8.48 -32.27 -9.20
N PHE A 372 7.45 -32.84 -9.81
CA PHE A 372 6.30 -33.42 -9.11
C PHE A 372 6.61 -34.87 -8.71
N VAL A 373 6.26 -35.23 -7.46
CA VAL A 373 6.42 -36.57 -6.91
C VAL A 373 5.07 -37.27 -6.85
N SER A 374 4.90 -38.39 -7.57
CA SER A 374 3.67 -39.15 -7.59
C SER A 374 3.97 -40.65 -7.58
N PRO A 375 3.39 -41.45 -6.65
CA PRO A 375 2.70 -40.96 -5.44
C PRO A 375 3.64 -40.22 -4.49
N PRO A 376 3.14 -39.46 -3.51
CA PRO A 376 3.98 -38.81 -2.53
C PRO A 376 4.85 -39.83 -1.81
N ASP A 377 6.16 -39.77 -2.00
CA ASP A 377 7.13 -40.67 -1.39
C ASP A 377 7.98 -39.96 -0.33
N PRO A 378 7.69 -40.18 0.95
CA PRO A 378 8.47 -39.57 2.03
C PRO A 378 9.96 -40.02 2.06
N GLY A 379 10.30 -41.11 1.38
CA GLY A 379 11.71 -41.53 1.18
C GLY A 379 12.49 -40.64 0.22
N GLN A 380 11.86 -39.61 -0.38
CA GLN A 380 12.53 -38.63 -1.23
C GLN A 380 12.78 -37.28 -0.52
N LEU A 381 12.69 -37.25 0.82
CA LEU A 381 12.92 -36.05 1.61
C LEU A 381 14.34 -36.05 2.19
N GLU A 382 14.90 -34.83 2.31
CA GLU A 382 16.16 -34.55 3.00
C GLU A 382 16.10 -33.16 3.66
N ASN A 383 16.99 -32.92 4.62
CA ASN A 383 17.13 -31.61 5.23
C ASN A 383 17.95 -30.68 4.33
N TYR A 384 17.62 -29.38 4.37
CA TYR A 384 18.43 -28.33 3.76
C TYR A 384 18.79 -27.24 4.77
N ARG A 385 19.85 -26.51 4.46
CA ARG A 385 20.23 -25.25 5.10
C ARG A 385 20.52 -24.22 4.02
N GLN A 386 19.88 -23.05 4.12
CA GLN A 386 20.18 -21.89 3.27
C GLN A 386 20.75 -20.76 4.12
N THR A 387 21.79 -20.07 3.59
CA THR A 387 22.33 -18.86 4.19
C THR A 387 22.31 -17.73 3.19
N TYR A 388 22.04 -16.52 3.69
CA TYR A 388 21.79 -15.32 2.89
C TYR A 388 22.73 -14.20 3.33
N THR A 389 23.38 -13.55 2.37
CA THR A 389 24.28 -12.42 2.62
C THR A 389 23.78 -11.20 1.86
N TYR A 390 23.79 -10.06 2.55
CA TYR A 390 23.30 -8.79 1.99
C TYR A 390 24.40 -7.73 2.01
N ASP A 391 24.39 -6.84 1.02
CA ASP A 391 25.21 -5.63 1.03
C ASP A 391 24.62 -4.56 1.99
N CYS A 392 25.27 -3.39 2.03
CA CYS A 392 24.82 -2.31 2.92
C CYS A 392 23.56 -1.57 2.43
N ALA A 393 23.14 -1.77 1.20
CA ALA A 393 21.85 -1.28 0.66
C ALA A 393 20.73 -2.34 0.73
N GLY A 394 20.99 -3.51 1.33
CA GLY A 394 20.02 -4.58 1.48
C GLY A 394 19.81 -5.46 0.24
N ASN A 395 20.72 -5.40 -0.73
CA ASN A 395 20.69 -6.34 -1.86
C ASN A 395 21.15 -7.72 -1.43
N LEU A 396 20.41 -8.76 -1.79
CA LEU A 396 20.84 -10.15 -1.64
C LEU A 396 21.98 -10.43 -2.61
N THR A 397 23.21 -10.58 -2.08
CA THR A 397 24.42 -10.78 -2.87
C THR A 397 24.79 -12.24 -3.00
N THR A 398 24.53 -13.06 -1.97
CA THR A 398 24.90 -14.48 -1.97
C THR A 398 23.82 -15.29 -1.28
N LEU A 399 23.40 -16.36 -1.93
CA LEU A 399 22.55 -17.41 -1.40
C LEU A 399 23.30 -18.73 -1.51
N VAL A 400 23.62 -19.33 -0.37
CA VAL A 400 24.23 -20.66 -0.29
C VAL A 400 23.20 -21.67 0.15
N HIS A 401 23.04 -22.72 -0.61
CA HIS A 401 22.15 -23.83 -0.32
C HIS A 401 22.96 -25.11 -0.09
N ASN A 402 22.75 -25.73 1.05
CA ASN A 402 23.42 -26.98 1.43
C ASN A 402 22.38 -28.06 1.72
N ALA A 403 22.49 -29.19 1.03
CA ALA A 403 21.72 -30.39 1.27
C ALA A 403 22.57 -31.62 0.97
N ALA A 404 22.21 -32.79 1.45
CA ALA A 404 22.99 -34.00 1.29
C ALA A 404 23.10 -34.45 -0.16
N SER A 405 22.05 -34.23 -0.96
CA SER A 405 22.03 -34.65 -2.36
C SER A 405 22.62 -33.63 -3.33
N HIS A 406 22.44 -32.36 -3.04
CA HIS A 406 22.85 -31.27 -3.93
C HIS A 406 23.07 -29.98 -3.17
N SER A 407 24.22 -29.37 -3.35
CA SER A 407 24.57 -28.05 -2.79
C SER A 407 24.95 -27.11 -3.90
N TRP A 408 24.54 -25.83 -3.76
CA TRP A 408 24.85 -24.81 -4.75
C TRP A 408 25.01 -23.45 -4.09
N THR A 409 25.68 -22.55 -4.78
CA THR A 409 25.82 -21.16 -4.38
C THR A 409 25.41 -20.29 -5.55
N GLN A 410 24.58 -19.32 -5.26
CA GLN A 410 24.19 -18.29 -6.20
C GLN A 410 24.73 -16.95 -5.74
N GLN A 411 25.44 -16.27 -6.62
CA GLN A 411 25.95 -14.93 -6.39
C GLN A 411 25.30 -13.94 -7.35
N THR A 412 25.10 -12.71 -6.86
CA THR A 412 24.58 -11.59 -7.63
C THR A 412 25.57 -10.44 -7.52
N ALA A 413 26.12 -10.02 -8.66
CA ALA A 413 26.92 -8.81 -8.75
C ALA A 413 25.99 -7.60 -8.74
N ILE A 414 26.20 -6.69 -7.80
CA ILE A 414 25.43 -5.45 -7.65
C ILE A 414 26.29 -4.28 -8.14
N SER A 415 25.68 -3.39 -8.93
CA SER A 415 26.32 -2.17 -9.37
C SER A 415 26.84 -1.33 -8.20
N LYS A 416 28.03 -0.77 -8.35
CA LYS A 416 28.59 0.18 -7.40
C LYS A 416 27.72 1.43 -7.24
N TYR A 417 27.02 1.82 -8.30
CA TYR A 417 26.31 3.09 -8.40
C TYR A 417 24.79 2.99 -8.30
N SER A 418 24.22 1.77 -8.31
CA SER A 418 22.76 1.54 -8.24
C SER A 418 22.45 0.22 -7.55
N ASN A 419 21.17 -0.08 -7.32
CA ASN A 419 20.74 -1.39 -6.83
C ASN A 419 20.49 -2.40 -7.97
N ARG A 420 20.86 -2.07 -9.22
CA ARG A 420 20.82 -2.99 -10.35
C ARG A 420 21.81 -4.14 -10.12
N GLY A 421 21.43 -5.33 -10.47
CA GLY A 421 22.29 -6.49 -10.27
C GLY A 421 22.02 -7.63 -11.22
N LEU A 422 23.08 -8.36 -11.59
CA LEU A 422 23.02 -9.53 -12.45
C LEU A 422 23.56 -10.77 -11.70
N ALA A 423 22.95 -11.91 -11.99
CA ALA A 423 23.41 -13.18 -11.46
C ALA A 423 24.80 -13.55 -12.01
N GLN A 424 25.53 -14.36 -11.24
CA GLN A 424 26.77 -14.99 -11.67
C GLN A 424 26.61 -15.69 -13.03
N LYS A 425 27.60 -15.58 -13.88
CA LYS A 425 27.65 -16.20 -15.20
C LYS A 425 27.78 -17.73 -15.11
N ALA A 426 27.50 -18.42 -16.20
CA ALA A 426 27.61 -19.89 -16.27
C ALA A 426 29.04 -20.38 -16.11
N ASP A 427 30.03 -19.55 -16.44
CA ASP A 427 31.46 -19.84 -16.25
C ASP A 427 31.97 -19.63 -14.81
N GLY A 428 31.09 -19.18 -13.91
CA GLY A 428 31.37 -18.85 -12.52
C GLY A 428 31.92 -17.44 -12.31
N GLY A 429 32.14 -16.64 -13.36
CA GLY A 429 32.56 -15.24 -13.26
C GLY A 429 31.42 -14.34 -12.78
N LEU A 430 31.74 -13.25 -12.09
CA LEU A 430 30.77 -12.23 -11.75
C LEU A 430 30.73 -11.17 -12.87
N PRO A 431 29.55 -10.68 -13.24
CA PRO A 431 29.40 -9.53 -14.13
C PRO A 431 30.10 -8.28 -13.58
N ASP A 432 30.76 -7.53 -14.47
CA ASP A 432 31.37 -6.24 -14.16
C ASP A 432 30.34 -5.09 -14.25
N GLU A 433 30.76 -3.87 -13.94
CA GLU A 433 29.88 -2.69 -13.93
C GLU A 433 29.32 -2.36 -15.32
N SER A 434 30.08 -2.61 -16.38
CA SER A 434 29.64 -2.35 -17.77
C SER A 434 28.59 -3.37 -18.19
N GLU A 435 28.77 -4.63 -17.84
CA GLU A 435 27.82 -5.71 -18.07
C GLU A 435 26.50 -5.49 -17.30
N ILE A 436 26.61 -5.06 -16.02
CA ILE A 436 25.44 -4.73 -15.22
C ILE A 436 24.68 -3.56 -15.86
N THR A 437 25.39 -2.53 -16.28
CA THR A 437 24.77 -1.38 -16.96
C THR A 437 24.08 -1.80 -18.26
N ALA A 438 24.72 -2.62 -19.08
CA ALA A 438 24.17 -3.13 -20.33
C ALA A 438 22.97 -4.08 -20.12
N GLY A 439 22.91 -4.77 -18.98
CA GLY A 439 21.83 -5.69 -18.62
C GLY A 439 20.48 -5.04 -18.28
N PHE A 440 20.46 -3.70 -18.21
CA PHE A 440 19.24 -2.92 -17.93
C PHE A 440 19.05 -1.81 -18.96
N ASP A 441 17.81 -1.40 -19.18
CA ASP A 441 17.51 -0.18 -19.91
C ASP A 441 17.71 1.06 -19.01
N ALA A 442 17.52 2.27 -19.61
CA ALA A 442 17.69 3.51 -18.87
C ALA A 442 16.67 3.69 -17.73
N ASN A 443 15.48 3.09 -17.85
CA ASN A 443 14.44 3.09 -16.82
C ASN A 443 14.65 2.01 -15.74
N GLY A 444 15.71 1.21 -15.83
CA GLY A 444 16.04 0.14 -14.89
C GLY A 444 15.34 -1.19 -15.13
N ASN A 445 14.67 -1.37 -16.25
CA ASN A 445 14.07 -2.64 -16.60
C ASN A 445 15.16 -3.62 -17.08
N LYS A 446 15.14 -4.86 -16.58
CA LYS A 446 16.07 -5.91 -16.96
C LYS A 446 15.84 -6.34 -18.42
N ARG A 447 16.92 -6.56 -19.18
CA ARG A 447 16.82 -6.88 -20.62
C ARG A 447 16.74 -8.38 -20.92
N GLU A 448 17.30 -9.21 -20.07
CA GLU A 448 17.28 -10.66 -20.25
C GLU A 448 16.86 -11.35 -18.94
N LEU A 449 16.02 -12.38 -19.04
CA LEU A 449 15.67 -13.22 -17.89
C LEU A 449 16.83 -14.15 -17.53
N MET A 450 17.25 -14.94 -18.47
CA MET A 450 18.43 -15.80 -18.44
C MET A 450 19.21 -15.54 -19.75
N ALA A 451 20.45 -16.02 -19.86
CA ALA A 451 21.24 -15.85 -21.08
C ALA A 451 20.45 -16.30 -22.33
N GLY A 452 20.24 -15.39 -23.27
CA GLY A 452 19.50 -15.59 -24.50
C GLY A 452 17.97 -15.57 -24.35
N GLN A 453 17.42 -15.27 -23.17
CA GLN A 453 15.97 -15.09 -22.95
C GLN A 453 15.63 -13.61 -22.81
N ASN A 454 15.30 -12.99 -23.93
CA ASN A 454 15.05 -11.56 -23.97
C ASN A 454 13.76 -11.14 -23.26
N LEU A 455 13.79 -10.01 -22.58
CA LEU A 455 12.67 -9.33 -21.98
C LEU A 455 12.31 -8.08 -22.77
N THR A 456 11.08 -7.99 -23.24
CA THR A 456 10.57 -6.82 -23.93
C THR A 456 9.61 -6.06 -23.02
N TRP A 457 9.80 -4.76 -22.91
CA TRP A 457 9.02 -3.87 -22.08
C TRP A 457 8.17 -2.91 -22.92
N SER A 458 6.96 -2.62 -22.46
CA SER A 458 6.12 -1.57 -23.03
C SER A 458 6.64 -0.17 -22.63
N LEU A 459 6.16 0.88 -23.29
CA LEU A 459 6.58 2.26 -23.01
C LEU A 459 6.23 2.73 -21.59
N ASN A 460 5.31 2.06 -20.91
CA ASN A 460 4.96 2.31 -19.52
C ASN A 460 5.65 1.36 -18.53
N ASN A 461 6.77 0.76 -18.93
CA ASN A 461 7.65 -0.10 -18.13
C ASN A 461 6.97 -1.37 -17.59
N ARG A 462 6.02 -1.96 -18.37
CA ARG A 462 5.42 -3.25 -18.05
C ARG A 462 6.04 -4.34 -18.92
N LEU A 463 6.28 -5.51 -18.31
CA LEU A 463 6.82 -6.65 -19.04
C LEU A 463 5.83 -7.11 -20.11
N ARG A 464 6.22 -6.97 -21.37
CA ARG A 464 5.39 -7.25 -22.54
C ARG A 464 5.56 -8.66 -23.06
N GLN A 465 6.81 -9.14 -23.12
CA GLN A 465 7.15 -10.44 -23.69
C GLN A 465 8.41 -11.00 -23.04
N VAL A 466 8.43 -12.31 -22.91
CA VAL A 466 9.60 -13.11 -22.54
C VAL A 466 9.85 -14.11 -23.63
N ASP A 467 11.03 -14.05 -24.29
CA ASP A 467 11.48 -15.08 -25.23
C ASP A 467 12.09 -16.22 -24.43
N GLN A 468 11.45 -17.38 -24.44
CA GLN A 468 11.92 -18.58 -23.72
C GLN A 468 12.94 -19.39 -24.52
N VAL A 469 12.73 -19.45 -25.84
CA VAL A 469 13.67 -20.07 -26.77
C VAL A 469 13.80 -19.16 -27.99
N VAL A 470 14.99 -18.68 -28.25
CA VAL A 470 15.29 -17.86 -29.42
C VAL A 470 15.76 -18.76 -30.56
N ARG A 471 15.22 -18.56 -31.77
CA ARG A 471 15.52 -19.32 -32.99
C ARG A 471 15.94 -18.42 -34.12
N GLU A 472 16.89 -18.86 -34.93
CA GLU A 472 17.38 -18.06 -36.08
C GLU A 472 16.42 -18.08 -37.27
N ASN A 473 15.71 -19.21 -37.51
CA ASN A 473 14.94 -19.42 -38.75
C ASN A 473 13.46 -19.74 -38.54
N SER A 474 12.95 -19.54 -37.33
CA SER A 474 11.54 -19.77 -36.99
C SER A 474 11.11 -18.86 -35.84
N PRO A 475 9.82 -18.61 -35.61
CA PRO A 475 9.37 -17.82 -34.47
C PRO A 475 9.90 -18.37 -33.16
N ASN A 476 10.19 -17.47 -32.22
CA ASN A 476 10.64 -17.82 -30.86
C ASN A 476 9.52 -18.52 -30.08
N ASP A 477 9.91 -19.39 -29.14
CA ASP A 477 8.96 -19.72 -28.06
C ASP A 477 8.91 -18.51 -27.11
N SER A 478 7.72 -17.99 -26.93
CA SER A 478 7.54 -16.74 -26.15
C SER A 478 6.26 -16.76 -25.33
N GLU A 479 6.28 -15.95 -24.27
CA GLU A 479 5.08 -15.63 -23.51
C GLU A 479 4.83 -14.13 -23.56
N ILE A 480 3.62 -13.71 -23.96
CA ILE A 480 3.20 -12.35 -24.23
C ILE A 480 2.13 -11.96 -23.22
N TYR A 481 2.21 -10.72 -22.70
CA TYR A 481 1.28 -10.19 -21.72
C TYR A 481 0.64 -8.89 -22.19
N LEU A 482 -0.69 -8.78 -22.04
CA LEU A 482 -1.44 -7.56 -22.29
C LEU A 482 -2.12 -7.10 -21.01
N TYR A 483 -2.05 -5.77 -20.79
CA TYR A 483 -2.54 -5.15 -19.57
C TYR A 483 -3.61 -4.09 -19.90
N ASP A 484 -4.52 -3.88 -18.95
CA ASP A 484 -5.35 -2.68 -18.98
C ASP A 484 -4.55 -1.44 -18.54
N GLU A 485 -5.18 -0.27 -18.57
CA GLU A 485 -4.54 0.99 -18.17
C GLU A 485 -4.10 0.99 -16.71
N SER A 486 -4.82 0.29 -15.82
CA SER A 486 -4.45 0.15 -14.41
C SER A 486 -3.24 -0.78 -14.19
N GLY A 487 -2.83 -1.50 -15.22
CA GLY A 487 -1.72 -2.43 -15.22
C GLY A 487 -2.08 -3.84 -14.78
N GLN A 488 -3.35 -4.15 -14.72
CA GLN A 488 -3.76 -5.52 -14.49
C GLN A 488 -3.70 -6.32 -15.79
N ARG A 489 -3.08 -7.50 -15.73
CA ARG A 489 -2.97 -8.41 -16.86
C ARG A 489 -4.36 -8.90 -17.30
N LYS A 490 -4.68 -8.73 -18.58
CA LYS A 490 -5.96 -9.17 -19.19
C LYS A 490 -5.80 -10.34 -20.12
N ARG A 491 -4.63 -10.48 -20.74
CA ARG A 491 -4.32 -11.65 -21.58
C ARG A 491 -2.90 -12.12 -21.32
N LYS A 492 -2.72 -13.43 -21.35
CA LYS A 492 -1.41 -14.10 -21.38
C LYS A 492 -1.44 -15.10 -22.53
N ILE A 493 -0.49 -15.01 -23.44
CA ILE A 493 -0.42 -15.86 -24.61
C ILE A 493 0.97 -16.52 -24.64
N ARG A 494 1.02 -17.83 -24.60
CA ARG A 494 2.23 -18.60 -24.77
C ARG A 494 2.24 -19.26 -26.13
N VAL A 495 3.29 -19.00 -26.89
CA VAL A 495 3.53 -19.60 -28.21
C VAL A 495 4.73 -20.51 -28.10
N THR A 496 4.57 -21.75 -28.54
CA THR A 496 5.65 -22.75 -28.61
C THR A 496 5.68 -23.39 -29.97
N GLN A 497 6.89 -23.62 -30.51
CA GLN A 497 7.09 -24.25 -31.81
C GLN A 497 7.32 -25.74 -31.62
N GLY A 498 6.43 -26.57 -32.13
CA GLY A 498 6.64 -27.99 -32.32
C GLY A 498 7.36 -28.24 -33.65
N GLY A 499 7.73 -29.51 -33.91
CA GLY A 499 8.43 -29.85 -35.15
C GLY A 499 7.69 -29.48 -36.46
N SER A 500 6.37 -29.48 -36.47
CA SER A 500 5.53 -29.17 -37.64
C SER A 500 4.37 -28.23 -37.36
N SER A 501 4.16 -27.79 -36.11
CA SER A 501 3.02 -26.93 -35.74
C SER A 501 3.38 -25.97 -34.64
N THR A 502 2.78 -24.78 -34.70
CA THR A 502 2.79 -23.80 -33.61
C THR A 502 1.65 -24.14 -32.67
N ARG A 503 1.95 -24.22 -31.38
CA ARG A 503 0.97 -24.37 -30.30
C ARG A 503 0.80 -23.06 -29.58
N THR A 504 -0.44 -22.64 -29.42
CA THR A 504 -0.81 -21.41 -28.71
C THR A 504 -1.67 -21.78 -27.49
N HIS A 505 -1.26 -21.28 -26.33
CA HIS A 505 -2.04 -21.33 -25.10
C HIS A 505 -2.39 -19.91 -24.73
N GLU A 506 -3.67 -19.62 -24.51
CA GLU A 506 -4.14 -18.30 -24.11
C GLU A 506 -4.85 -18.36 -22.76
N VAL A 507 -4.64 -17.35 -21.93
CA VAL A 507 -5.43 -17.09 -20.73
C VAL A 507 -6.00 -15.69 -20.81
N ARG A 508 -7.32 -15.57 -20.68
CA ARG A 508 -8.05 -14.30 -20.58
C ARG A 508 -8.52 -14.11 -19.14
N TYR A 509 -8.18 -12.97 -18.57
CA TYR A 509 -8.50 -12.63 -17.17
C TYR A 509 -9.68 -11.66 -17.13
N LEU A 510 -10.78 -12.14 -16.56
CA LEU A 510 -12.03 -11.40 -16.35
C LEU A 510 -12.35 -11.36 -14.85
N PRO A 511 -13.24 -10.49 -14.40
CA PRO A 511 -13.64 -10.47 -12.99
C PRO A 511 -14.20 -11.84 -12.54
N GLY A 512 -13.49 -12.49 -11.59
CA GLY A 512 -13.87 -13.79 -11.05
C GLY A 512 -13.65 -15.01 -11.97
N LEU A 513 -13.17 -14.81 -13.22
CA LEU A 513 -13.10 -15.84 -14.24
C LEU A 513 -11.79 -15.78 -15.03
N GLU A 514 -11.12 -16.92 -15.21
CA GLU A 514 -10.06 -17.10 -16.20
C GLU A 514 -10.56 -18.06 -17.29
N ILE A 515 -10.44 -17.66 -18.55
CA ILE A 515 -10.70 -18.54 -19.69
C ILE A 515 -9.35 -18.99 -20.22
N ARG A 516 -9.05 -20.27 -20.07
CA ARG A 516 -7.79 -20.91 -20.52
C ARG A 516 -8.09 -21.73 -21.76
N THR A 517 -7.48 -21.34 -22.87
CA THR A 517 -7.62 -21.99 -24.18
C THR A 517 -6.30 -22.62 -24.57
N SER A 518 -6.32 -23.89 -24.90
CA SER A 518 -5.21 -24.65 -25.47
C SER A 518 -5.68 -25.39 -26.72
N PRO A 519 -4.77 -25.98 -27.52
CA PRO A 519 -5.17 -26.84 -28.63
C PRO A 519 -6.00 -28.07 -28.19
N GLU A 520 -5.88 -28.48 -26.94
CA GLU A 520 -6.47 -29.70 -26.40
C GLU A 520 -7.79 -29.43 -25.67
N GLU A 521 -7.96 -28.25 -25.05
CA GLU A 521 -9.12 -27.95 -24.21
C GLU A 521 -9.41 -26.46 -24.06
N VAL A 522 -10.68 -26.15 -23.76
CA VAL A 522 -11.10 -24.84 -23.24
C VAL A 522 -11.62 -25.03 -21.82
N LEU A 523 -10.96 -24.33 -20.90
CA LEU A 523 -11.22 -24.47 -19.48
C LEU A 523 -11.58 -23.10 -18.87
N HIS A 524 -12.72 -23.03 -18.22
CA HIS A 524 -13.13 -21.89 -17.40
C HIS A 524 -12.71 -22.13 -15.95
N VAL A 525 -11.91 -21.25 -15.39
CA VAL A 525 -11.48 -21.30 -14.00
C VAL A 525 -12.17 -20.17 -13.23
N ILE A 526 -13.20 -20.53 -12.49
CA ILE A 526 -13.96 -19.61 -11.66
C ILE A 526 -13.21 -19.51 -10.33
N SER A 527 -12.67 -18.31 -10.04
CA SER A 527 -11.88 -18.06 -8.84
C SER A 527 -12.71 -17.32 -7.80
N VAL A 528 -12.87 -17.94 -6.63
CA VAL A 528 -13.65 -17.40 -5.51
C VAL A 528 -12.75 -17.30 -4.29
N GLN A 529 -12.58 -16.08 -3.78
CA GLN A 529 -11.94 -15.90 -2.49
C GLN A 529 -12.97 -16.14 -1.39
N ALA A 530 -12.78 -17.18 -0.63
CA ALA A 530 -13.70 -17.62 0.41
C ALA A 530 -13.01 -17.54 1.79
N GLY A 531 -13.04 -16.38 2.41
CA GLY A 531 -12.36 -16.13 3.67
C GLY A 531 -10.85 -16.40 3.57
N ARG A 532 -10.34 -17.34 4.39
CA ARG A 532 -8.93 -17.78 4.35
C ARG A 532 -8.65 -18.86 3.29
N CYS A 533 -9.65 -19.36 2.60
CA CYS A 533 -9.54 -20.40 1.58
C CYS A 533 -9.79 -19.79 0.20
N ALA A 534 -8.92 -20.06 -0.77
CA ALA A 534 -9.20 -19.78 -2.17
C ALA A 534 -9.85 -21.00 -2.77
N VAL A 535 -11.00 -20.82 -3.43
CA VAL A 535 -11.69 -21.88 -4.13
C VAL A 535 -11.60 -21.63 -5.63
N GLN A 536 -11.15 -22.63 -6.37
CA GLN A 536 -11.17 -22.60 -7.84
C GLN A 536 -12.12 -23.70 -8.32
N VAL A 537 -13.03 -23.32 -9.21
CA VAL A 537 -13.90 -24.30 -9.88
C VAL A 537 -13.42 -24.41 -11.32
N LEU A 538 -12.95 -25.60 -11.68
CA LEU A 538 -12.59 -25.94 -13.06
C LEU A 538 -13.86 -26.43 -13.76
N HIS A 539 -14.28 -25.67 -14.79
CA HIS A 539 -15.44 -25.96 -15.59
C HIS A 539 -15.01 -26.06 -17.06
N TRP A 540 -15.14 -27.24 -17.64
CA TRP A 540 -14.81 -27.47 -19.06
C TRP A 540 -16.00 -27.21 -19.95
N GLU A 541 -15.74 -26.71 -21.16
CA GLU A 541 -16.79 -26.58 -22.16
C GLU A 541 -17.50 -27.93 -22.46
N PRO A 542 -18.81 -27.88 -22.78
CA PRO A 542 -19.56 -29.08 -23.11
C PRO A 542 -18.92 -29.88 -24.24
N GLY A 543 -18.79 -31.20 -24.04
CA GLY A 543 -18.17 -32.11 -25.02
C GLY A 543 -16.74 -32.56 -24.67
N SER A 544 -16.10 -31.97 -23.69
CA SER A 544 -14.78 -32.40 -23.21
C SER A 544 -14.78 -33.76 -22.51
N GLY A 545 -15.94 -34.19 -22.00
CA GLY A 545 -16.07 -35.42 -21.19
C GLY A 545 -15.59 -35.27 -19.76
N ASN A 546 -15.06 -34.10 -19.37
CA ASN A 546 -14.63 -33.80 -18.02
C ASN A 546 -15.79 -33.27 -17.16
N ALA A 547 -15.84 -33.68 -15.88
CA ALA A 547 -16.78 -33.14 -14.91
C ALA A 547 -16.18 -31.93 -14.18
N ASP A 548 -17.07 -31.04 -13.72
CA ASP A 548 -16.66 -29.88 -12.91
C ASP A 548 -15.89 -30.31 -11.68
N GLN A 549 -14.79 -29.58 -11.37
CA GLN A 549 -13.94 -29.84 -10.21
C GLN A 549 -13.89 -28.64 -9.29
N TYR A 550 -14.26 -28.86 -8.03
CA TYR A 550 -14.13 -27.87 -6.97
C TYR A 550 -12.83 -28.10 -6.21
N ARG A 551 -11.93 -27.12 -6.23
CA ARG A 551 -10.61 -27.17 -5.64
C ARG A 551 -10.48 -26.16 -4.52
N TYR A 552 -10.19 -26.64 -3.32
CA TYR A 552 -10.07 -25.84 -2.12
C TYR A 552 -8.59 -25.74 -1.72
N SER A 553 -8.04 -24.53 -1.71
CA SER A 553 -6.65 -24.31 -1.35
C SER A 553 -6.52 -23.94 0.12
N LEU A 554 -5.74 -24.72 0.89
CA LEU A 554 -5.29 -24.32 2.21
C LEU A 554 -3.97 -23.56 2.08
N SER A 555 -3.87 -22.41 2.72
CA SER A 555 -2.72 -21.53 2.63
C SER A 555 -2.01 -21.39 3.98
N ASN A 556 -0.72 -21.00 3.94
CA ASN A 556 0.00 -20.57 5.13
C ASN A 556 -0.28 -19.07 5.44
N HIS A 557 0.46 -18.50 6.38
CA HIS A 557 0.34 -17.09 6.80
C HIS A 557 0.66 -16.08 5.68
N LEU A 558 1.51 -16.44 4.71
CA LEU A 558 1.82 -15.60 3.54
C LEU A 558 0.74 -15.67 2.44
N GLY A 559 -0.27 -16.55 2.58
CA GLY A 559 -1.21 -16.85 1.52
C GLY A 559 -0.68 -17.85 0.47
N SER A 560 0.49 -18.46 0.70
CA SER A 560 1.02 -19.49 -0.19
C SER A 560 0.18 -20.75 -0.12
N SER A 561 -0.26 -21.27 -1.28
CA SER A 561 -1.09 -22.48 -1.38
C SER A 561 -0.25 -23.71 -1.05
N THR A 562 -0.47 -24.29 0.13
CA THR A 562 0.29 -25.45 0.64
C THR A 562 -0.39 -26.76 0.35
N LEU A 563 -1.73 -26.82 0.43
CA LEU A 563 -2.52 -27.98 0.05
C LEU A 563 -3.63 -27.59 -0.91
N GLU A 564 -3.86 -28.40 -1.90
CA GLU A 564 -5.02 -28.31 -2.78
C GLU A 564 -5.86 -29.57 -2.58
N LEU A 565 -7.12 -29.39 -2.23
CA LEU A 565 -8.05 -30.43 -1.87
C LEU A 565 -9.23 -30.44 -2.84
N GLY A 566 -9.74 -31.62 -3.15
CA GLY A 566 -10.92 -31.78 -3.96
C GLY A 566 -12.24 -31.60 -3.17
N GLN A 567 -13.32 -31.94 -3.85
CA GLN A 567 -14.70 -31.71 -3.36
C GLN A 567 -15.05 -32.57 -2.13
N HIS A 568 -14.35 -33.67 -1.90
CA HIS A 568 -14.53 -34.55 -0.74
C HIS A 568 -13.34 -34.49 0.22
N ALA A 569 -12.60 -33.41 0.17
CA ALA A 569 -11.36 -33.17 0.93
C ALA A 569 -10.23 -34.17 0.62
N GLU A 570 -10.26 -34.87 -0.50
CA GLU A 570 -9.16 -35.65 -1.02
C GLU A 570 -8.00 -34.77 -1.46
N LEU A 571 -6.77 -35.25 -1.23
CA LEU A 571 -5.58 -34.50 -1.59
C LEU A 571 -5.39 -34.52 -3.11
N ILE A 572 -5.30 -33.33 -3.74
CA ILE A 572 -4.92 -33.17 -5.15
C ILE A 572 -3.42 -32.91 -5.24
N SER A 573 -2.93 -31.92 -4.47
CA SER A 573 -1.50 -31.63 -4.41
C SER A 573 -1.09 -31.02 -3.06
N GLU A 574 0.15 -31.26 -2.68
CA GLU A 574 0.83 -30.57 -1.58
C GLU A 574 2.09 -29.88 -2.08
N GLU A 575 2.35 -28.65 -1.62
CA GLU A 575 3.50 -27.89 -2.04
C GLU A 575 4.08 -27.11 -0.87
N MET A 576 5.42 -27.13 -0.74
CA MET A 576 6.18 -26.38 0.25
C MET A 576 7.21 -25.49 -0.45
N TYR A 577 7.56 -24.41 0.21
CA TYR A 577 8.36 -23.35 -0.40
C TYR A 577 9.60 -23.05 0.43
N TYR A 578 10.70 -22.70 -0.26
CA TYR A 578 11.81 -21.97 0.35
C TYR A 578 11.38 -20.55 0.70
N PRO A 579 12.09 -19.86 1.59
CA PRO A 579 11.71 -18.51 2.05
C PRO A 579 11.43 -17.52 0.91
N TYR A 580 12.24 -17.53 -0.13
CA TYR A 580 12.08 -16.65 -1.29
C TYR A 580 11.14 -17.18 -2.39
N GLY A 581 10.37 -18.24 -2.12
CA GLY A 581 9.26 -18.67 -3.00
C GLY A 581 9.61 -19.80 -3.98
N GLY A 582 10.83 -20.30 -3.99
CA GLY A 582 11.16 -21.52 -4.72
C GLY A 582 10.45 -22.73 -4.09
N THR A 583 10.07 -23.73 -4.90
CA THR A 583 9.38 -24.93 -4.41
C THR A 583 10.41 -25.92 -3.84
N SER A 584 10.28 -26.26 -2.56
CA SER A 584 11.12 -27.27 -1.90
C SER A 584 10.53 -28.68 -2.01
N TRP A 585 9.19 -28.80 -2.10
CA TRP A 585 8.44 -30.03 -2.24
C TRP A 585 7.17 -29.80 -3.02
N TRP A 586 6.86 -30.67 -4.01
CA TRP A 586 5.60 -30.69 -4.70
C TRP A 586 5.22 -32.13 -5.01
N ALA A 587 4.10 -32.59 -4.49
CA ALA A 587 3.68 -33.98 -4.59
C ALA A 587 2.15 -34.11 -4.62
N GLY A 588 1.68 -35.27 -5.08
CA GLY A 588 0.27 -35.62 -5.10
C GLY A 588 0.02 -36.97 -5.74
N PRO A 589 -1.21 -37.46 -5.73
CA PRO A 589 -1.51 -38.76 -6.33
C PRO A 589 -1.49 -38.75 -7.86
N ASP A 590 -1.80 -37.61 -8.49
CA ASP A 590 -1.90 -37.47 -9.95
C ASP A 590 -1.26 -36.16 -10.43
N LYS A 591 -0.27 -36.27 -11.31
CA LYS A 591 0.45 -35.14 -11.89
C LYS A 591 -0.44 -34.31 -12.82
N VAL A 592 -1.32 -34.93 -13.59
CA VAL A 592 -2.20 -34.22 -14.53
C VAL A 592 -3.15 -33.32 -13.74
N GLN A 593 -3.75 -33.86 -12.67
CA GLN A 593 -4.61 -33.07 -11.80
C GLN A 593 -3.85 -31.93 -11.14
N ALA A 594 -2.63 -32.16 -10.65
CA ALA A 594 -1.81 -31.15 -10.00
C ALA A 594 -1.32 -30.04 -10.96
N SER A 595 -1.24 -30.31 -12.29
CA SER A 595 -0.76 -29.34 -13.28
C SER A 595 -1.70 -28.15 -13.52
N TYR A 596 -2.98 -28.27 -13.16
CA TYR A 596 -3.92 -27.16 -13.24
C TYR A 596 -3.69 -26.07 -12.18
N LYS A 597 -2.86 -26.35 -11.15
CA LYS A 597 -2.51 -25.41 -10.10
C LYS A 597 -1.57 -24.33 -10.62
N THR A 598 -2.02 -23.09 -10.69
CA THR A 598 -1.22 -21.93 -11.10
C THR A 598 -0.89 -21.00 -9.91
N ARG A 599 -1.78 -20.91 -8.92
CA ARG A 599 -1.58 -20.08 -7.71
C ARG A 599 -0.72 -20.83 -6.70
N ARG A 600 0.47 -20.25 -6.36
CA ARG A 600 1.49 -20.93 -5.55
C ARG A 600 1.96 -20.04 -4.39
N TYR A 601 3.23 -19.65 -4.37
CA TYR A 601 3.83 -18.80 -3.33
C TYR A 601 3.13 -17.45 -3.22
N SER A 602 2.84 -17.03 -1.99
CA SER A 602 2.10 -15.78 -1.66
C SER A 602 0.74 -15.65 -2.36
N GLY A 603 0.15 -16.77 -2.81
CA GLY A 603 -1.09 -16.78 -3.58
C GLY A 603 -0.96 -16.23 -5.00
N GLN A 604 0.24 -15.98 -5.48
CA GLN A 604 0.52 -15.40 -6.79
C GLN A 604 0.58 -16.48 -7.88
N GLU A 605 0.24 -16.07 -9.11
CA GLU A 605 0.33 -16.94 -10.26
C GLU A 605 1.79 -17.10 -10.69
N ARG A 606 2.23 -18.37 -10.83
CA ARG A 606 3.50 -18.71 -11.44
C ARG A 606 3.31 -19.01 -12.91
N ASP A 607 3.96 -18.23 -13.76
CA ASP A 607 3.91 -18.38 -15.20
C ASP A 607 4.87 -19.47 -15.70
N ALA A 608 4.72 -19.89 -16.96
CA ALA A 608 5.59 -20.89 -17.59
C ALA A 608 7.05 -20.42 -17.73
N THR A 609 7.30 -19.13 -17.64
CA THR A 609 8.63 -18.50 -17.53
C THR A 609 9.30 -18.73 -16.18
N GLY A 610 8.58 -19.30 -15.20
CA GLY A 610 9.00 -19.43 -13.82
C GLY A 610 8.77 -18.20 -12.95
N LEU A 611 8.44 -17.07 -13.54
CA LEU A 611 8.19 -15.82 -12.84
C LEU A 611 6.86 -15.86 -12.07
N TYR A 612 6.81 -15.15 -10.94
CA TYR A 612 5.58 -14.86 -10.23
C TYR A 612 5.02 -13.50 -10.65
N TYR A 613 3.74 -13.45 -11.02
CA TYR A 613 3.04 -12.21 -11.35
C TYR A 613 2.36 -11.62 -10.12
N TYR A 614 2.83 -10.43 -9.70
CA TYR A 614 2.33 -9.71 -8.52
C TYR A 614 1.44 -8.50 -8.87
N GLY A 615 0.90 -8.45 -10.09
CA GLY A 615 0.08 -7.31 -10.55
C GLY A 615 0.93 -6.24 -11.22
N GLN A 616 1.67 -5.44 -10.47
CA GLN A 616 2.47 -4.35 -11.03
C GLN A 616 3.89 -4.75 -11.44
N ARG A 617 4.43 -5.84 -10.89
CA ARG A 617 5.78 -6.35 -11.17
C ARG A 617 5.82 -7.86 -11.33
N TYR A 618 6.93 -8.33 -11.91
CA TYR A 618 7.29 -9.76 -11.98
C TYR A 618 8.46 -10.06 -11.08
N TYR A 619 8.34 -11.15 -10.33
CA TYR A 619 9.31 -11.58 -9.33
C TYR A 619 10.02 -12.85 -9.74
N ALA A 620 11.36 -12.83 -9.73
CA ALA A 620 12.23 -13.99 -9.96
C ALA A 620 12.66 -14.59 -8.61
N HIS A 621 11.93 -15.60 -8.14
CA HIS A 621 12.16 -16.23 -6.83
C HIS A 621 13.57 -16.80 -6.66
N TRP A 622 14.17 -17.29 -7.76
CA TRP A 622 15.54 -17.85 -7.72
C TRP A 622 16.61 -16.77 -7.56
N TRP A 623 16.32 -15.52 -7.84
CA TRP A 623 17.19 -14.37 -7.55
C TRP A 623 16.80 -13.63 -6.28
N GLY A 624 15.60 -13.86 -5.75
CA GLY A 624 15.06 -13.09 -4.64
C GLY A 624 14.86 -11.61 -4.96
N ARG A 625 14.58 -11.26 -6.25
CA ARG A 625 14.56 -9.87 -6.73
C ARG A 625 13.44 -9.62 -7.74
N TRP A 626 13.03 -8.37 -7.82
CA TRP A 626 12.18 -7.85 -8.89
C TRP A 626 12.97 -7.65 -10.18
N LEU A 627 12.28 -7.75 -11.35
CA LEU A 627 12.89 -7.55 -12.66
C LEU A 627 13.02 -6.08 -13.06
N ASN A 628 12.21 -5.21 -12.46
CA ASN A 628 12.17 -3.78 -12.71
C ASN A 628 12.03 -3.01 -11.39
N PRO A 629 12.38 -1.70 -11.39
CA PRO A 629 12.26 -0.87 -10.21
C PRO A 629 10.80 -0.75 -9.75
N ASP A 630 10.62 -0.46 -8.47
CA ASP A 630 9.30 -0.26 -7.90
C ASP A 630 8.56 0.91 -8.57
N PRO A 631 7.37 0.71 -9.18
CA PRO A 631 6.57 1.80 -9.74
C PRO A 631 6.11 2.81 -8.68
N ALA A 632 5.98 2.40 -7.40
CA ALA A 632 5.70 3.29 -6.28
C ALA A 632 6.92 4.10 -5.83
N GLY A 633 8.07 3.92 -6.48
CA GLY A 633 9.32 4.59 -6.13
C GLY A 633 9.84 4.15 -4.78
N THR A 634 10.21 5.11 -3.93
CA THR A 634 10.83 4.86 -2.62
C THR A 634 9.83 4.61 -1.49
N ALA A 635 8.57 4.30 -1.81
CA ALA A 635 7.53 4.04 -0.80
C ALA A 635 7.87 2.82 0.07
N ASP A 636 8.47 1.78 -0.52
CA ASP A 636 8.96 0.56 0.16
C ASP A 636 10.49 0.56 0.39
N GLY A 637 11.12 1.74 0.49
CA GLY A 637 12.55 1.88 0.76
C GLY A 637 13.38 2.34 -0.43
N TRP A 638 14.72 2.44 -0.22
CA TRP A 638 15.66 2.98 -1.20
C TRP A 638 16.17 1.96 -2.21
N ASN A 639 15.96 0.68 -1.97
CA ASN A 639 16.31 -0.40 -2.88
C ASN A 639 15.07 -0.83 -3.66
N LEU A 640 14.94 -0.33 -4.89
CA LEU A 640 13.73 -0.53 -5.70
C LEU A 640 13.60 -1.95 -6.28
N PHE A 641 14.58 -2.82 -6.05
CA PHE A 641 14.60 -4.22 -6.53
C PHE A 641 14.50 -5.26 -5.41
N ALA A 642 14.58 -4.85 -4.14
CA ALA A 642 14.56 -5.78 -3.02
C ALA A 642 13.15 -6.36 -2.81
N MET A 643 13.06 -7.66 -2.54
CA MET A 643 11.83 -8.31 -2.12
C MET A 643 11.65 -8.13 -0.61
N VAL A 644 10.59 -7.45 -0.20
CA VAL A 644 10.10 -7.28 1.18
C VAL A 644 11.21 -7.08 2.23
N HIS A 645 12.11 -6.16 1.96
CA HIS A 645 13.25 -5.78 2.83
C HIS A 645 14.19 -6.94 3.22
N GLY A 646 14.22 -8.05 2.47
CA GLY A 646 15.00 -9.23 2.80
C GLY A 646 14.42 -10.12 3.90
N ASN A 647 13.14 -9.96 4.23
CA ASN A 647 12.43 -10.81 5.19
C ASN A 647 11.16 -11.44 4.60
N PRO A 648 11.32 -12.39 3.67
CA PRO A 648 10.20 -13.00 2.94
C PRO A 648 9.43 -14.05 3.77
N VAL A 649 9.82 -14.27 5.00
CA VAL A 649 9.11 -15.15 5.94
C VAL A 649 8.05 -14.38 6.72
N ARG A 650 8.29 -13.11 6.99
CA ARG A 650 7.36 -12.24 7.74
C ARG A 650 6.49 -11.37 6.83
N PHE A 651 7.08 -10.81 5.80
CA PHE A 651 6.42 -9.84 4.92
C PHE A 651 5.96 -10.47 3.61
N VAL A 652 4.86 -9.99 3.07
CA VAL A 652 4.35 -10.32 1.75
C VAL A 652 4.09 -9.03 0.97
N ASP A 653 4.51 -8.98 -0.28
CA ASP A 653 4.03 -7.97 -1.21
C ASP A 653 2.76 -8.50 -1.90
N VAL A 654 1.68 -7.74 -1.89
CA VAL A 654 0.39 -8.21 -2.45
C VAL A 654 0.24 -7.85 -3.91
N GLN A 655 0.77 -6.69 -4.31
CA GLN A 655 0.58 -6.12 -5.64
C GLN A 655 1.88 -5.78 -6.37
N GLY A 656 3.03 -6.11 -5.81
CA GLY A 656 4.32 -5.72 -6.34
C GLY A 656 4.62 -4.23 -6.14
N LEU A 657 4.18 -3.62 -5.03
CA LEU A 657 4.38 -2.20 -4.70
C LEU A 657 4.91 -1.96 -3.28
N ALA A 658 4.59 -2.82 -2.32
CA ALA A 658 5.03 -2.65 -0.93
C ALA A 658 4.88 -3.93 -0.11
N GLY A 659 5.85 -4.19 0.77
CA GLY A 659 5.82 -5.29 1.72
C GLY A 659 4.84 -5.05 2.88
N LEU A 660 3.90 -5.98 3.10
CA LEU A 660 2.95 -5.97 4.22
C LEU A 660 3.35 -7.00 5.27
N ASP A 661 3.27 -6.61 6.53
CA ASP A 661 3.55 -7.49 7.67
C ASP A 661 2.45 -8.53 7.86
N THR A 662 2.76 -9.81 7.66
CA THR A 662 1.78 -10.90 7.77
C THR A 662 1.43 -11.25 9.22
N ALA A 663 2.28 -10.95 10.19
CA ALA A 663 1.94 -11.09 11.61
C ALA A 663 0.82 -10.10 12.00
N MET A 664 0.75 -8.97 11.30
CA MET A 664 -0.32 -7.97 11.37
C MET A 664 -1.43 -8.25 10.35
N ALA A 665 -1.11 -8.91 9.24
CA ALA A 665 -2.00 -9.23 8.14
C ALA A 665 -2.95 -10.40 8.44
N ALA A 666 -2.82 -11.05 9.58
CA ALA A 666 -3.87 -11.96 10.04
C ALA A 666 -5.16 -11.19 10.41
N GLY A 667 -5.04 -9.88 10.80
CA GLY A 667 -6.13 -8.90 10.70
C GLY A 667 -6.36 -8.39 9.28
N ALA A 668 -5.43 -8.58 8.39
CA ALA A 668 -5.42 -8.06 7.05
C ALA A 668 -6.13 -8.93 6.01
N THR A 669 -6.72 -10.07 6.37
CA THR A 669 -7.62 -10.72 5.38
C THR A 669 -8.88 -9.88 5.20
N ALA A 670 -9.45 -9.34 6.27
CA ALA A 670 -10.51 -8.33 6.18
C ALA A 670 -9.95 -6.98 5.67
N ALA A 671 -8.72 -6.59 6.04
CA ALA A 671 -8.07 -5.38 5.52
C ALA A 671 -7.49 -5.58 4.11
N ARG A 672 -7.19 -6.80 3.69
CA ARG A 672 -6.77 -7.17 2.33
C ARG A 672 -7.97 -7.20 1.38
N GLU A 673 -9.12 -7.66 1.84
CA GLU A 673 -10.40 -7.52 1.12
C GLU A 673 -10.87 -6.08 1.16
N LEU A 674 -10.73 -5.37 2.27
CA LEU A 674 -11.00 -3.94 2.38
C LEU A 674 -9.95 -3.12 1.61
N ALA A 675 -8.67 -3.47 1.63
CA ALA A 675 -7.63 -2.80 0.86
C ALA A 675 -7.66 -3.20 -0.62
N SER A 676 -7.97 -4.43 -0.99
CA SER A 676 -8.19 -4.80 -2.40
C SER A 676 -9.53 -4.26 -2.91
N ALA A 677 -10.57 -4.21 -2.09
CA ALA A 677 -11.82 -3.52 -2.40
C ALA A 677 -11.68 -1.99 -2.32
N LEU A 678 -10.88 -1.43 -1.39
CA LEU A 678 -10.53 0.00 -1.37
C LEU A 678 -9.54 0.37 -2.47
N ILE A 679 -8.62 -0.50 -2.84
CA ILE A 679 -7.65 -0.26 -3.91
C ILE A 679 -8.32 -0.53 -5.26
N ALA A 680 -9.15 -1.56 -5.41
CA ALA A 680 -10.02 -1.72 -6.57
C ALA A 680 -11.08 -0.60 -6.62
N ALA A 681 -11.69 -0.22 -5.50
CA ALA A 681 -12.58 0.95 -5.43
C ALA A 681 -11.79 2.27 -5.52
N THR A 682 -10.54 2.42 -5.02
CA THR A 682 -9.72 3.61 -5.22
C THR A 682 -9.04 3.63 -6.58
N VAL A 683 -8.69 2.53 -7.20
CA VAL A 683 -8.25 2.48 -8.59
C VAL A 683 -9.46 2.65 -9.51
N GLN A 684 -10.57 2.02 -9.22
CA GLN A 684 -11.83 2.21 -9.95
C GLN A 684 -12.44 3.59 -9.64
N TYR A 685 -12.32 4.08 -8.42
CA TYR A 685 -12.71 5.42 -7.99
C TYR A 685 -11.66 6.48 -8.37
N ALA A 686 -10.37 6.22 -8.40
CA ALA A 686 -9.39 7.10 -9.05
C ALA A 686 -9.55 7.07 -10.58
N MET A 687 -9.94 5.96 -11.18
CA MET A 687 -10.32 5.92 -12.60
C MET A 687 -11.67 6.63 -12.85
N THR A 688 -12.65 6.51 -11.96
CA THR A 688 -13.92 7.24 -12.09
C THR A 688 -13.86 8.66 -11.53
N THR A 689 -12.95 8.99 -10.60
CA THR A 689 -12.84 10.29 -9.91
C THR A 689 -11.67 11.15 -10.34
N LEU A 690 -10.59 10.60 -10.89
CA LEU A 690 -9.71 11.36 -11.78
C LEU A 690 -10.49 11.89 -13.01
N MET A 691 -11.69 11.39 -13.19
CA MET A 691 -12.58 11.65 -14.31
C MET A 691 -13.83 12.45 -13.95
N SER A 692 -14.02 12.82 -12.71
CA SER A 692 -15.11 13.68 -12.22
C SER A 692 -14.61 15.13 -11.99
N PRO A 693 -15.46 16.16 -12.05
CA PRO A 693 -15.00 17.56 -11.94
C PRO A 693 -14.09 17.82 -10.74
N MET A 694 -13.20 18.77 -10.88
CA MET A 694 -12.13 19.23 -9.96
C MET A 694 -12.42 19.12 -8.44
N ASN A 695 -13.67 19.11 -8.03
CA ASN A 695 -14.11 19.07 -6.65
C ASN A 695 -13.95 17.69 -5.99
N VAL A 696 -13.96 16.61 -6.76
CA VAL A 696 -13.88 15.25 -6.25
C VAL A 696 -12.43 14.75 -6.22
N ALA A 697 -11.60 15.17 -7.20
CA ALA A 697 -10.18 14.84 -7.23
C ALA A 697 -9.40 15.44 -6.04
N VAL A 698 -9.70 16.69 -5.66
CA VAL A 698 -9.11 17.35 -4.48
C VAL A 698 -9.56 16.66 -3.20
N THR A 699 -10.80 16.19 -3.14
CA THR A 699 -11.34 15.54 -1.94
C THR A 699 -10.86 14.10 -1.80
N ALA A 700 -10.75 13.34 -2.89
CA ALA A 700 -10.23 11.98 -2.87
C ALA A 700 -8.70 11.95 -2.68
N ALA A 701 -7.96 12.85 -3.34
CA ALA A 701 -6.53 13.04 -3.07
C ALA A 701 -6.30 13.54 -1.63
N GLY A 702 -7.18 14.40 -1.10
CA GLY A 702 -7.16 14.84 0.29
C GLY A 702 -7.49 13.72 1.28
N ALA A 703 -8.44 12.83 0.94
CA ALA A 703 -8.82 11.70 1.78
C ALA A 703 -7.78 10.58 1.77
N THR A 704 -7.23 10.24 0.60
CA THR A 704 -6.14 9.27 0.50
C THR A 704 -4.81 9.83 1.02
N ALA A 705 -4.47 11.06 0.72
CA ALA A 705 -3.31 11.73 1.32
C ALA A 705 -3.51 11.93 2.83
N GLY A 706 -4.71 12.20 3.30
CA GLY A 706 -5.09 12.28 4.72
C GLY A 706 -4.98 10.92 5.42
N ALA A 707 -5.45 9.84 4.81
CA ALA A 707 -5.34 8.48 5.35
C ALA A 707 -3.88 7.99 5.34
N ILE A 708 -3.16 8.22 4.25
CA ILE A 708 -1.74 7.87 4.12
C ILE A 708 -0.88 8.77 5.01
N SER A 709 -1.06 10.10 5.00
CA SER A 709 -0.30 11.01 5.85
C SER A 709 -0.70 10.89 7.32
N GLY A 710 -1.95 10.60 7.63
CA GLY A 710 -2.44 10.28 8.97
C GLY A 710 -1.86 8.97 9.48
N GLY A 711 -1.81 7.92 8.66
CA GLY A 711 -1.13 6.66 8.94
C GLY A 711 0.38 6.84 9.10
N ILE A 712 1.03 7.53 8.15
CA ILE A 712 2.48 7.79 8.18
C ILE A 712 2.85 8.79 9.27
N SER A 713 2.11 9.87 9.49
CA SER A 713 2.39 10.82 10.56
C SER A 713 2.00 10.27 11.93
N GLY A 714 0.98 9.41 12.02
CA GLY A 714 0.67 8.60 13.19
C GLY A 714 1.79 7.62 13.49
N TYR A 715 2.31 6.91 12.50
CA TYR A 715 3.49 6.05 12.58
C TYR A 715 4.76 6.85 12.93
N ALA A 716 5.01 7.97 12.27
CA ALA A 716 6.18 8.82 12.53
C ALA A 716 6.10 9.56 13.88
N SER A 717 4.94 10.09 14.28
CA SER A 717 4.76 10.76 15.57
C SER A 717 4.63 9.79 16.75
N ALA A 718 4.13 8.58 16.51
CA ALA A 718 4.15 7.53 17.53
C ALA A 718 5.55 6.97 17.74
N ASN A 719 6.42 7.12 16.74
CA ASN A 719 7.61 6.29 16.70
C ASN A 719 8.80 6.86 17.46
N TRP A 720 9.00 8.03 17.90
CA TRP A 720 10.39 8.25 18.25
C TRP A 720 10.71 9.29 19.31
N ALA A 721 9.83 10.17 19.69
CA ALA A 721 10.30 11.27 20.50
C ALA A 721 9.69 11.41 21.91
N GLN A 722 8.55 10.79 22.20
CA GLN A 722 7.84 11.10 23.45
C GLN A 722 7.20 9.93 24.21
N SER A 723 7.25 8.70 23.72
CA SER A 723 6.44 7.62 24.32
C SER A 723 7.18 6.62 25.21
N GLY A 724 8.50 6.70 25.35
CA GLY A 724 9.25 5.69 26.12
C GLY A 724 9.10 4.25 25.56
N VAL A 725 8.67 4.11 24.30
CA VAL A 725 8.54 2.82 23.63
C VAL A 725 9.93 2.26 23.38
N SER A 726 10.28 1.20 24.08
CA SER A 726 11.50 0.45 23.81
C SER A 726 11.22 -0.62 22.76
N VAL A 727 12.08 -0.70 21.76
CA VAL A 727 12.05 -1.78 20.75
C VAL A 727 12.17 -3.15 21.41
N ASP A 728 12.77 -3.20 22.58
CA ASP A 728 13.04 -4.41 23.35
C ASP A 728 11.90 -4.78 24.31
N ASP A 729 10.87 -3.93 24.47
CA ASP A 729 9.73 -4.20 25.35
C ASP A 729 8.42 -4.29 24.54
N PRO A 730 7.94 -5.52 24.25
CA PRO A 730 6.70 -5.74 23.51
C PRO A 730 5.46 -5.16 24.20
N SER A 731 5.47 -4.98 25.51
CA SER A 731 4.34 -4.39 26.24
C SER A 731 4.14 -2.91 25.88
N SER A 732 5.16 -2.25 25.36
CA SER A 732 5.12 -0.87 24.88
C SER A 732 4.52 -0.71 23.46
N TRP A 733 4.34 -1.81 22.71
CA TRP A 733 3.89 -1.80 21.33
C TRP A 733 2.37 -1.73 21.17
N GLY A 734 1.62 -2.27 22.12
CA GLY A 734 0.16 -2.22 22.10
C GLY A 734 -0.38 -0.79 21.95
N PRO A 735 0.07 0.17 22.77
CA PRO A 735 -0.29 1.59 22.65
C PRO A 735 0.13 2.22 21.32
N LEU A 736 1.28 1.84 20.75
CA LEU A 736 1.78 2.32 19.47
C LEU A 736 0.88 1.89 18.31
N MET A 737 0.54 0.60 18.26
CA MET A 737 -0.29 0.04 17.20
C MET A 737 -1.72 0.57 17.26
N ALA A 738 -2.23 0.78 18.47
CA ALA A 738 -3.51 1.39 18.68
C ALA A 738 -3.54 2.88 18.24
N LYS A 739 -2.44 3.63 18.41
CA LYS A 739 -2.29 5.01 17.90
C LYS A 739 -2.30 5.05 16.37
N VAL A 740 -1.58 4.12 15.72
CA VAL A 740 -1.54 4.02 14.26
C VAL A 740 -2.90 3.63 13.68
N GLY A 741 -3.56 2.62 14.27
CA GLY A 741 -4.90 2.21 13.86
C GLY A 741 -5.96 3.30 14.09
N GLY A 742 -5.89 4.00 15.22
CA GLY A 742 -6.76 5.13 15.53
C GLY A 742 -6.56 6.32 14.60
N ALA A 743 -5.31 6.62 14.22
CA ALA A 743 -5.02 7.70 13.27
C ALA A 743 -5.51 7.37 11.85
N ALA A 744 -5.34 6.13 11.39
CA ALA A 744 -5.83 5.69 10.09
C ALA A 744 -7.37 5.68 10.03
N LEU A 745 -8.03 5.18 11.07
CA LEU A 745 -9.48 5.17 11.18
C LEU A 745 -10.04 6.61 11.28
N GLY A 746 -9.37 7.48 12.04
CA GLY A 746 -9.74 8.89 12.16
C GLY A 746 -9.64 9.64 10.84
N ALA A 747 -8.60 9.39 10.05
CA ALA A 747 -8.43 9.96 8.73
C ALA A 747 -9.52 9.46 7.75
N ALA A 748 -9.84 8.17 7.78
CA ALA A 748 -10.89 7.59 6.94
C ALA A 748 -12.28 8.13 7.29
N LEU A 749 -12.62 8.22 8.58
CA LEU A 749 -13.90 8.79 9.04
C LEU A 749 -13.98 10.30 8.82
N GLY A 750 -12.84 11.02 8.91
CA GLY A 750 -12.74 12.44 8.60
C GLY A 750 -12.95 12.76 7.12
N ALA A 751 -12.67 11.80 6.24
CA ALA A 751 -12.91 11.94 4.80
C ALA A 751 -14.38 11.73 4.39
N ALA A 752 -15.15 10.98 5.17
CA ALA A 752 -16.54 10.67 4.85
C ALA A 752 -17.45 11.91 4.67
N PRO A 753 -17.37 12.96 5.52
CA PRO A 753 -18.15 14.20 5.30
C PRO A 753 -17.75 14.95 4.04
N SER A 754 -16.46 14.90 3.67
CA SER A 754 -15.97 15.51 2.43
C SER A 754 -16.58 14.85 1.21
N LEU A 755 -16.73 13.53 1.24
CA LEU A 755 -17.40 12.73 0.21
C LEU A 755 -18.88 13.11 0.08
N LEU A 756 -19.60 13.28 1.18
CA LEU A 756 -21.02 13.72 1.17
C LEU A 756 -21.17 15.14 0.58
N GLY A 757 -20.20 16.03 0.84
CA GLY A 757 -20.18 17.36 0.25
C GLY A 757 -19.99 17.37 -1.27
N THR A 758 -19.34 16.38 -1.84
CA THR A 758 -19.10 16.26 -3.29
C THR A 758 -20.34 15.76 -4.05
N LEU A 759 -21.25 15.08 -3.39
CA LEU A 759 -22.52 14.63 -4.01
C LEU A 759 -23.50 15.76 -4.30
N ASN A 760 -23.23 16.97 -3.79
CA ASN A 760 -24.04 18.15 -4.11
C ASN A 760 -23.26 19.11 -5.02
N PRO A 761 -23.54 19.15 -6.33
CA PRO A 761 -22.84 20.00 -7.30
C PRO A 761 -22.97 21.51 -7.03
N LYS A 762 -23.89 21.93 -6.16
CA LYS A 762 -24.04 23.32 -5.70
C LYS A 762 -23.46 23.55 -4.31
N GLY A 763 -22.91 22.52 -3.66
CA GLY A 763 -22.35 22.59 -2.32
C GLY A 763 -20.94 23.18 -2.29
N ASN A 764 -20.59 23.78 -1.14
CA ASN A 764 -19.27 24.35 -0.92
C ASN A 764 -18.28 23.27 -0.50
N THR A 765 -17.48 22.79 -1.45
CA THR A 765 -16.46 21.75 -1.23
C THR A 765 -15.38 22.13 -0.23
N ALA A 766 -15.07 23.44 -0.09
CA ALA A 766 -14.11 23.92 0.90
C ALA A 766 -14.64 23.71 2.34
N ALA A 767 -15.94 23.94 2.57
CA ALA A 767 -16.54 23.67 3.88
C ALA A 767 -16.59 22.17 4.20
N ALA A 768 -16.90 21.32 3.21
CA ALA A 768 -16.89 19.87 3.38
C ALA A 768 -15.47 19.33 3.69
N ALA A 769 -14.44 19.83 3.00
CA ALA A 769 -13.05 19.48 3.25
C ALA A 769 -12.57 19.95 4.65
N GLN A 770 -12.97 21.15 5.09
CA GLN A 770 -12.64 21.65 6.43
C GLN A 770 -13.33 20.83 7.53
N ILE A 771 -14.58 20.43 7.33
CA ILE A 771 -15.32 19.58 8.27
C ILE A 771 -14.65 18.19 8.33
N GLY A 772 -14.33 17.58 7.19
CA GLY A 772 -13.63 16.30 7.13
C GLY A 772 -12.26 16.35 7.82
N GLY A 773 -11.48 17.39 7.57
CA GLY A 773 -10.20 17.64 8.23
C GLY A 773 -10.33 17.84 9.74
N ALA A 774 -11.35 18.55 10.18
CA ALA A 774 -11.67 18.76 11.59
C ALA A 774 -11.98 17.44 12.30
N PHE A 775 -12.83 16.58 11.70
CA PHE A 775 -13.14 15.26 12.27
C PHE A 775 -11.95 14.34 12.31
N GLY A 776 -11.15 14.29 11.25
CA GLY A 776 -9.90 13.54 11.25
C GLY A 776 -8.95 13.96 12.37
N THR A 777 -8.84 15.25 12.63
CA THR A 777 -8.00 15.80 13.71
C THR A 777 -8.56 15.48 15.10
N VAL A 778 -9.88 15.59 15.31
CA VAL A 778 -10.55 15.19 16.57
C VAL A 778 -10.30 13.72 16.86
N PHE A 779 -10.55 12.88 15.88
CA PHE A 779 -10.43 11.43 16.06
C PHE A 779 -8.98 11.02 16.36
N ARG A 780 -8.03 11.65 15.68
CA ARG A 780 -6.60 11.44 15.93
C ARG A 780 -6.22 11.86 17.34
N GLU A 781 -6.64 13.05 17.77
CA GLU A 781 -6.30 13.59 19.10
C GLU A 781 -6.91 12.76 20.22
N LEU A 782 -8.20 12.44 20.11
CA LEU A 782 -8.90 11.62 21.10
C LEU A 782 -8.37 10.19 21.16
N SER A 783 -8.07 9.57 20.01
CA SER A 783 -7.45 8.25 20.00
C SER A 783 -6.04 8.29 20.57
N SER A 784 -5.24 9.30 20.24
CA SER A 784 -3.89 9.44 20.78
C SER A 784 -3.87 9.65 22.30
N GLN A 785 -4.79 10.46 22.82
CA GLN A 785 -4.94 10.68 24.29
C GLN A 785 -5.46 9.43 24.98
N TYR A 786 -6.43 8.73 24.39
CA TYR A 786 -6.94 7.47 24.94
C TYR A 786 -5.81 6.44 25.08
N PHE A 787 -5.05 6.21 24.00
CA PHE A 787 -3.99 5.21 24.01
C PHE A 787 -2.74 5.63 24.77
N ALA A 788 -2.47 6.92 24.90
CA ALA A 788 -1.43 7.41 25.82
C ALA A 788 -1.74 7.07 27.30
N ASN A 789 -3.04 7.03 27.65
CA ASN A 789 -3.50 6.73 29.02
C ASN A 789 -3.88 5.26 29.25
N ALA A 790 -3.99 4.43 28.21
CA ALA A 790 -4.37 3.02 28.28
C ALA A 790 -3.19 2.04 28.32
N GLY A 791 -1.98 2.52 28.60
CA GLY A 791 -0.78 1.67 28.67
C GLY A 791 -0.82 0.68 29.85
N PRO A 792 0.04 -0.35 29.86
CA PRO A 792 0.07 -1.40 30.90
C PRO A 792 0.35 -0.84 32.31
N SER A 793 0.80 0.39 32.45
CA SER A 793 0.97 1.10 33.72
C SER A 793 -0.31 1.72 34.27
N ASN A 794 -1.45 1.69 33.54
CA ASN A 794 -2.70 2.28 34.00
C ASN A 794 -3.92 1.38 33.67
N PRO A 795 -4.16 0.31 34.44
CA PRO A 795 -5.26 -0.64 34.21
C PRO A 795 -6.66 -0.09 34.48
N SER A 796 -6.79 1.18 34.88
CA SER A 796 -8.09 1.78 35.27
C SER A 796 -8.99 2.18 34.08
N VAL A 797 -8.48 2.14 32.85
CA VAL A 797 -9.28 2.43 31.64
C VAL A 797 -9.90 1.13 31.11
N GLY A 798 -11.12 0.84 31.51
CA GLY A 798 -11.82 -0.40 31.12
C GLY A 798 -12.31 -0.39 29.66
N ARG A 799 -12.52 -1.60 29.09
CA ARG A 799 -13.13 -1.80 27.75
C ARG A 799 -14.44 -1.02 27.56
N ALA A 800 -15.23 -0.87 28.61
CA ALA A 800 -16.48 -0.12 28.57
C ALA A 800 -16.24 1.38 28.33
N ASP A 801 -15.13 1.94 28.81
CA ASP A 801 -14.76 3.35 28.61
C ASP A 801 -14.28 3.60 27.19
N PHE A 802 -13.59 2.63 26.60
CA PHE A 802 -13.20 2.66 25.21
C PHE A 802 -14.41 2.66 24.26
N VAL A 803 -15.32 1.69 24.42
CA VAL A 803 -16.52 1.56 23.59
C VAL A 803 -17.41 2.82 23.73
N THR A 804 -17.51 3.37 24.95
CA THR A 804 -18.28 4.59 25.18
C THR A 804 -17.61 5.83 24.56
N GLY A 805 -16.27 5.88 24.62
CA GLY A 805 -15.48 6.92 23.92
C GLY A 805 -15.68 6.85 22.42
N LEU A 806 -15.58 5.65 21.82
CA LEU A 806 -15.82 5.42 20.40
C LEU A 806 -17.26 5.74 19.97
N ALA A 807 -18.26 5.34 20.74
CA ALA A 807 -19.67 5.63 20.44
C ALA A 807 -19.97 7.13 20.52
N SER A 808 -19.41 7.84 21.52
CA SER A 808 -19.55 9.29 21.62
C SER A 808 -18.87 10.03 20.46
N MET A 809 -17.67 9.57 20.04
CA MET A 809 -16.98 10.13 18.87
C MET A 809 -17.75 9.90 17.58
N GLY A 810 -18.32 8.71 17.37
CA GLY A 810 -19.16 8.39 16.22
C GLY A 810 -20.41 9.26 16.15
N ALA A 811 -21.10 9.45 17.28
CA ALA A 811 -22.28 10.30 17.36
C ALA A 811 -21.95 11.78 17.09
N VAL A 812 -20.85 12.30 17.63
CA VAL A 812 -20.35 13.66 17.35
C VAL A 812 -19.97 13.81 15.88
N GLY A 813 -19.30 12.80 15.30
CA GLY A 813 -18.88 12.79 13.93
C GLY A 813 -20.05 12.87 12.94
N THR A 814 -21.04 11.99 13.11
CA THR A 814 -22.22 11.92 12.22
C THR A 814 -23.11 13.15 12.35
N ALA A 815 -23.34 13.64 13.57
CA ALA A 815 -24.15 14.84 13.80
C ALA A 815 -23.48 16.11 13.26
N GLY A 816 -22.16 16.27 13.44
CA GLY A 816 -21.40 17.38 12.87
C GLY A 816 -21.38 17.36 11.35
N ALA A 817 -21.27 16.19 10.72
CA ALA A 817 -21.33 16.03 9.28
C ALA A 817 -22.71 16.44 8.71
N ALA A 818 -23.81 16.00 9.37
CA ALA A 818 -25.18 16.34 8.94
C ALA A 818 -25.44 17.84 9.04
N VAL A 819 -24.97 18.49 10.11
CA VAL A 819 -25.10 19.93 10.30
C VAL A 819 -24.22 20.70 9.31
N GLY A 820 -23.01 20.21 9.04
CA GLY A 820 -22.10 20.78 8.05
C GLY A 820 -22.70 20.76 6.65
N TYR A 821 -23.30 19.64 6.28
CA TYR A 821 -23.99 19.48 4.99
C TYR A 821 -25.21 20.41 4.88
N GLY A 822 -26.06 20.46 5.92
CA GLY A 822 -27.20 21.36 5.96
C GLY A 822 -26.82 22.85 5.90
N GLY A 823 -25.75 23.26 6.60
CA GLY A 823 -25.20 24.61 6.53
C GLY A 823 -24.65 24.96 5.15
N ALA A 824 -23.90 24.01 4.52
CA ALA A 824 -23.34 24.24 3.20
C ALA A 824 -24.39 24.40 2.09
N THR A 825 -25.55 23.78 2.22
CA THR A 825 -26.65 23.90 1.25
C THR A 825 -27.42 25.21 1.36
N LEU A 826 -27.44 25.86 2.54
CA LEU A 826 -28.25 27.05 2.82
C LEU A 826 -27.60 28.37 2.34
N PHE A 827 -26.28 28.48 2.32
CA PHE A 827 -25.59 29.77 2.18
C PHE A 827 -24.87 30.04 0.84
N GLY A 828 -24.82 29.11 -0.09
CA GLY A 828 -24.27 29.33 -1.44
C GLY A 828 -22.78 29.66 -1.53
N ASN A 829 -22.32 30.20 -2.69
CA ASN A 829 -20.91 30.26 -3.08
C ASN A 829 -20.20 31.63 -2.85
N GLU A 830 -20.79 32.60 -2.17
CA GLU A 830 -20.15 33.90 -1.96
C GLU A 830 -19.18 33.90 -0.79
N SER A 831 -18.11 34.72 -0.87
CA SER A 831 -17.01 34.70 0.10
C SER A 831 -17.42 35.04 1.54
N VAL A 832 -18.43 35.93 1.74
CA VAL A 832 -18.99 36.22 3.05
C VAL A 832 -19.90 35.09 3.53
N GLY A 833 -20.66 34.46 2.60
CA GLY A 833 -21.45 33.28 2.89
C GLY A 833 -20.57 32.09 3.33
N LYS A 834 -19.37 31.92 2.77
CA LYS A 834 -18.42 30.85 3.13
C LYS A 834 -17.87 30.99 4.56
N ALA A 835 -17.56 32.21 4.98
CA ALA A 835 -17.08 32.47 6.34
C ALA A 835 -18.22 32.33 7.38
N LEU A 836 -19.41 32.83 7.10
CA LEU A 836 -20.60 32.61 7.91
C LEU A 836 -20.97 31.12 8.02
N GLN A 837 -20.87 30.40 6.93
CA GLN A 837 -21.08 28.96 6.83
C GLN A 837 -20.09 28.16 7.68
N SER A 838 -18.77 28.46 7.60
CA SER A 838 -17.77 27.77 8.41
C SER A 838 -17.94 28.05 9.91
N THR A 839 -18.34 29.28 10.28
CA THR A 839 -18.61 29.68 11.67
C THR A 839 -19.86 29.00 12.22
N LEU A 840 -20.96 28.98 11.44
CA LEU A 840 -22.21 28.34 11.85
C LEU A 840 -22.06 26.83 11.98
N VAL A 841 -21.34 26.21 11.03
CA VAL A 841 -20.99 24.77 11.06
C VAL A 841 -20.11 24.44 12.26
N GLY A 842 -19.11 25.27 12.57
CA GLY A 842 -18.28 25.11 13.76
C GLY A 842 -19.09 25.21 15.05
N ALA A 843 -19.98 26.21 15.18
CA ALA A 843 -20.82 26.43 16.35
C ALA A 843 -21.85 25.28 16.57
N THR A 844 -22.50 24.83 15.50
CA THR A 844 -23.45 23.73 15.58
C THR A 844 -22.82 22.39 15.83
N ALA A 845 -21.64 22.11 15.23
CA ALA A 845 -20.85 20.92 15.53
C ALA A 845 -20.43 20.90 17.02
N THR A 846 -20.08 22.05 17.57
CA THR A 846 -19.74 22.21 19.00
C THR A 846 -20.94 21.93 19.91
N ALA A 847 -22.12 22.49 19.59
CA ALA A 847 -23.34 22.30 20.37
C ALA A 847 -23.81 20.84 20.34
N VAL A 848 -23.79 20.21 19.17
CA VAL A 848 -24.19 18.81 19.00
C VAL A 848 -23.16 17.87 19.67
N GLY A 849 -21.87 18.19 19.60
CA GLY A 849 -20.82 17.45 20.31
C GLY A 849 -20.99 17.47 21.83
N ALA A 850 -21.30 18.62 22.39
CA ALA A 850 -21.57 18.78 23.81
C ALA A 850 -22.86 18.05 24.23
N ALA A 851 -23.92 18.08 23.42
CA ALA A 851 -25.15 17.36 23.64
C ALA A 851 -24.97 15.83 23.59
N GLY A 852 -24.23 15.33 22.60
CA GLY A 852 -23.89 13.91 22.48
C GLY A 852 -23.09 13.38 23.68
N ALA A 853 -22.10 14.13 24.13
CA ALA A 853 -21.32 13.79 25.32
C ALA A 853 -22.14 13.82 26.61
N SER A 854 -23.17 14.71 26.69
CA SER A 854 -24.09 14.76 27.83
C SER A 854 -25.07 13.60 27.82
N ALA A 855 -25.60 13.21 26.63
CA ALA A 855 -26.51 12.06 26.49
C ALA A 855 -25.80 10.75 26.87
N VAL A 856 -24.55 10.55 26.47
CA VAL A 856 -23.75 9.35 26.84
C VAL A 856 -23.49 9.32 28.35
N ARG A 857 -23.33 10.48 29.02
CA ARG A 857 -23.25 10.54 30.49
C ARG A 857 -24.54 10.13 31.17
N GLY A 858 -25.69 10.57 30.63
CA GLY A 858 -27.02 10.24 31.17
C GLY A 858 -27.34 8.74 31.14
N LEU A 859 -26.81 8.03 30.16
CA LEU A 859 -26.97 6.57 30.00
C LEU A 859 -26.14 5.75 31.00
N ARG A 860 -25.10 6.32 31.62
CA ARG A 860 -24.12 5.60 32.47
C ARG A 860 -24.40 5.68 33.97
N GLY A 861 -25.26 6.52 34.44
CA GLY A 861 -25.39 6.80 35.89
C GLY A 861 -24.19 7.58 36.47
N THR A 862 -24.31 8.08 37.67
CA THR A 862 -23.26 8.89 38.33
C THR A 862 -21.99 8.10 38.60
N PRO A 863 -20.81 8.62 38.22
CA PRO A 863 -19.56 7.92 38.54
C PRO A 863 -19.28 7.89 40.04
N THR A 864 -18.90 6.74 40.55
CA THR A 864 -18.36 6.57 41.94
C THR A 864 -17.07 7.36 42.07
N LYS A 865 -16.87 8.05 43.21
CA LYS A 865 -15.67 8.86 43.51
C LYS A 865 -14.38 8.10 43.20
N PRO A 866 -13.42 8.74 42.54
CA PRO A 866 -12.11 8.12 42.27
C PRO A 866 -11.33 7.90 43.55
N SER A 867 -10.71 6.73 43.67
CA SER A 867 -9.77 6.43 44.75
C SER A 867 -8.49 7.25 44.60
N LYS A 868 -7.97 7.80 45.68
CA LYS A 868 -6.70 8.56 45.71
C LYS A 868 -5.56 7.65 45.24
N GLY A 869 -4.91 8.01 44.13
CA GLY A 869 -3.71 7.35 43.65
C GLY A 869 -3.68 6.97 42.16
N SER A 870 -4.72 7.24 41.41
CA SER A 870 -4.72 7.00 39.95
C SER A 870 -4.10 8.20 39.18
N GLY A 871 -3.24 7.93 38.22
CA GLY A 871 -2.72 8.94 37.30
C GLY A 871 -3.84 9.64 36.51
N PRO A 872 -3.53 10.57 35.63
CA PRO A 872 -4.51 11.39 34.93
C PRO A 872 -5.52 10.53 34.19
N THR A 873 -6.78 10.60 34.59
CA THR A 873 -7.90 9.88 33.97
C THR A 873 -8.34 10.61 32.70
N PHE A 874 -8.48 9.88 31.59
CA PHE A 874 -9.03 10.40 30.35
C PHE A 874 -10.47 10.88 30.57
N ASP A 875 -10.71 12.17 30.33
CA ASP A 875 -12.04 12.78 30.33
C ASP A 875 -12.44 13.16 28.89
N PRO A 876 -13.25 12.36 28.20
CA PRO A 876 -13.66 12.63 26.83
C PRO A 876 -14.38 13.96 26.67
N ASN A 877 -15.00 14.49 27.74
CA ASN A 877 -15.71 15.77 27.70
C ASN A 877 -14.75 16.95 27.68
N LYS A 878 -13.64 16.87 28.45
CA LYS A 878 -12.57 17.89 28.42
C LYS A 878 -11.94 17.97 27.03
N ALA A 879 -11.68 16.83 26.42
CA ALA A 879 -11.11 16.75 25.07
C ALA A 879 -12.06 17.35 24.02
N ILE A 880 -13.37 17.03 24.09
CA ILE A 880 -14.38 17.56 23.17
C ILE A 880 -14.58 19.06 23.32
N VAL A 881 -14.70 19.58 24.54
CA VAL A 881 -14.86 21.02 24.78
C VAL A 881 -13.64 21.82 24.36
N GLY A 882 -12.43 21.34 24.67
CA GLY A 882 -11.19 21.98 24.25
C GLY A 882 -11.04 22.05 22.73
N PHE A 883 -11.36 20.98 22.04
CA PHE A 883 -11.27 20.92 20.59
C PHE A 883 -12.35 21.77 19.91
N SER A 884 -13.60 21.63 20.30
CA SER A 884 -14.73 22.37 19.72
C SER A 884 -14.57 23.88 19.91
N SER A 885 -14.07 24.34 21.06
CA SER A 885 -13.80 25.75 21.31
C SER A 885 -12.71 26.28 20.37
N ARG A 886 -11.62 25.53 20.14
CA ARG A 886 -10.57 25.94 19.19
C ARG A 886 -11.12 26.17 17.78
N HIS A 887 -11.90 25.25 17.26
CA HIS A 887 -12.46 25.35 15.90
C HIS A 887 -13.46 26.50 15.76
N PHE A 888 -14.35 26.66 16.75
CA PHE A 888 -15.30 27.76 16.77
C PHE A 888 -14.61 29.12 16.74
N PHE A 889 -13.63 29.33 17.65
CA PHE A 889 -12.94 30.63 17.74
C PHE A 889 -11.96 30.87 16.59
N SER A 890 -11.37 29.82 15.97
CA SER A 890 -10.60 29.97 14.73
C SER A 890 -11.47 30.41 13.56
N SER A 891 -12.68 29.83 13.40
CA SER A 891 -13.64 30.24 12.36
C SER A 891 -14.16 31.67 12.61
N LEU A 892 -14.40 32.02 13.86
CA LEU A 892 -14.79 33.40 14.25
C LEU A 892 -13.68 34.42 13.93
N GLY A 893 -12.41 34.03 14.11
CA GLY A 893 -11.25 34.83 13.75
C GLY A 893 -11.14 35.08 12.24
N GLN A 894 -11.35 34.06 11.44
CA GLN A 894 -11.39 34.21 9.97
C GLN A 894 -12.51 35.12 9.50
N LEU A 895 -13.71 34.98 10.07
CA LEU A 895 -14.85 35.85 9.78
C LEU A 895 -14.57 37.30 10.15
N ALA A 896 -14.04 37.52 11.33
CA ALA A 896 -13.72 38.86 11.81
C ALA A 896 -12.61 39.53 10.98
N ASN A 897 -11.59 38.78 10.55
CA ASN A 897 -10.58 39.31 9.65
C ASN A 897 -11.15 39.64 8.25
N LEU A 898 -12.06 38.82 7.72
CA LEU A 898 -12.79 39.15 6.49
C LEU A 898 -13.66 40.40 6.64
N ALA A 899 -14.34 40.57 7.77
CA ALA A 899 -15.15 41.76 8.06
C ALA A 899 -14.27 43.02 8.14
N VAL A 900 -13.11 42.94 8.79
CA VAL A 900 -12.14 44.04 8.86
C VAL A 900 -11.62 44.41 7.47
N ALA A 901 -11.35 43.42 6.60
CA ALA A 901 -10.91 43.67 5.24
C ALA A 901 -11.99 44.32 4.34
N GLN A 902 -13.25 44.25 4.72
CA GLN A 902 -14.39 44.91 4.03
C GLN A 902 -14.66 46.35 4.51
N ILE A 903 -13.93 46.85 5.51
CA ILE A 903 -14.09 48.24 5.98
C ILE A 903 -13.68 49.18 4.83
N PRO A 904 -14.52 50.13 4.44
CA PRO A 904 -14.18 51.11 3.42
C PRO A 904 -12.88 51.86 3.78
N GLY A 905 -11.90 51.82 2.88
CA GLY A 905 -10.57 52.41 3.08
C GLY A 905 -9.51 51.52 3.74
N TYR A 906 -9.84 50.27 4.15
CA TYR A 906 -8.88 49.37 4.77
C TYR A 906 -7.69 49.02 3.83
N SER A 907 -7.95 48.82 2.55
CA SER A 907 -6.90 48.58 1.55
C SER A 907 -6.01 49.78 1.24
N ALA A 908 -6.41 50.98 1.66
CA ALA A 908 -5.62 52.21 1.54
C ALA A 908 -4.75 52.48 2.78
N LEU A 909 -4.89 51.71 3.85
CA LEU A 909 -4.05 51.80 5.05
C LEU A 909 -2.68 51.16 4.79
N ASP A 910 -1.65 51.70 5.48
CA ASP A 910 -0.33 51.08 5.47
C ASP A 910 -0.32 49.66 6.08
N ALA A 911 0.63 48.84 5.68
CA ALA A 911 0.72 47.42 6.10
C ALA A 911 0.83 47.25 7.64
N ASN A 912 1.42 48.19 8.35
CA ASN A 912 1.54 48.12 9.81
C ASN A 912 0.21 48.41 10.51
N THR A 913 -0.57 49.35 9.99
CA THR A 913 -1.93 49.67 10.51
C THR A 913 -2.88 48.54 10.22
N GLN A 914 -2.84 47.92 9.01
CA GLN A 914 -3.62 46.71 8.67
C GLN A 914 -3.28 45.54 9.61
N ALA A 915 -1.99 45.31 9.84
CA ALA A 915 -1.51 44.27 10.77
C ALA A 915 -1.89 44.54 12.23
N ALA A 916 -1.94 45.81 12.64
CA ALA A 916 -2.36 46.20 14.00
C ALA A 916 -3.86 45.94 14.19
N MET A 917 -4.70 46.29 13.23
CA MET A 917 -6.15 46.01 13.27
C MET A 917 -6.42 44.51 13.29
N THR A 918 -5.74 43.71 12.45
CA THR A 918 -5.86 42.26 12.44
C THR A 918 -5.45 41.63 13.77
N ARG A 919 -4.35 42.13 14.41
CA ARG A 919 -3.92 41.68 15.74
C ARG A 919 -4.91 42.02 16.83
N ALA A 920 -5.47 43.23 16.82
CA ALA A 920 -6.46 43.67 17.82
C ALA A 920 -7.72 42.77 17.78
N VAL A 921 -8.17 42.42 16.61
CA VAL A 921 -9.30 41.47 16.42
C VAL A 921 -8.93 40.06 16.89
N GLY A 922 -7.73 39.57 16.56
CA GLY A 922 -7.23 38.29 17.04
C GLY A 922 -7.16 38.19 18.56
N ASN A 923 -6.65 39.25 19.22
CA ASN A 923 -6.57 39.32 20.70
C ASN A 923 -7.97 39.32 21.34
N ALA A 924 -8.94 40.09 20.80
CA ALA A 924 -10.30 40.13 21.32
C ALA A 924 -11.00 38.75 21.21
N ILE A 925 -10.73 38.00 20.14
CA ILE A 925 -11.28 36.65 19.97
C ILE A 925 -10.57 35.64 20.89
N GLY A 926 -9.26 35.82 21.14
CA GLY A 926 -8.50 35.03 22.13
C GLY A 926 -9.07 35.23 23.56
N ASP A 927 -9.40 36.44 23.95
CA ASP A 927 -10.01 36.73 25.24
C ASP A 927 -11.41 36.13 25.37
N LEU A 928 -12.24 36.23 24.34
CA LEU A 928 -13.55 35.57 24.26
C LEU A 928 -13.46 34.07 24.42
N ARG A 929 -12.48 33.44 23.80
CA ARG A 929 -12.23 32.01 23.93
C ARG A 929 -11.79 31.62 25.34
N SER A 930 -10.88 32.36 25.95
CA SER A 930 -10.42 32.11 27.32
C SER A 930 -11.57 32.21 28.31
N THR A 931 -12.44 33.20 28.16
CA THR A 931 -13.65 33.39 28.97
C THR A 931 -14.63 32.21 28.77
N PHE A 932 -14.84 31.77 27.52
CA PHE A 932 -15.73 30.67 27.22
C PHE A 932 -15.25 29.35 27.86
N VAL A 933 -13.96 29.05 27.73
CA VAL A 933 -13.38 27.81 28.27
C VAL A 933 -13.39 27.81 29.80
N THR A 934 -13.12 28.94 30.45
CA THR A 934 -13.17 29.06 31.92
C THR A 934 -14.58 28.97 32.48
N THR A 935 -15.59 29.50 31.79
CA THR A 935 -17.01 29.42 32.23
C THR A 935 -17.63 28.04 31.94
N ALA A 936 -17.26 27.39 30.81
CA ALA A 936 -17.80 26.08 30.43
C ALA A 936 -17.22 24.89 31.25
N THR A 937 -16.04 25.05 31.86
CA THR A 937 -15.36 23.98 32.61
C THR A 937 -14.55 24.53 33.79
N PRO A 938 -15.17 24.68 34.95
CA PRO A 938 -14.44 25.08 36.16
C PRO A 938 -13.32 24.07 36.49
N GLY A 939 -12.08 24.54 36.53
CA GLY A 939 -10.88 23.70 36.77
C GLY A 939 -9.95 23.46 35.56
N LEU A 940 -10.31 23.94 34.37
CA LEU A 940 -9.49 23.82 33.15
C LEU A 940 -8.52 25.02 32.95
N SER A 941 -8.60 26.02 33.79
CA SER A 941 -7.91 27.30 33.61
C SER A 941 -6.36 27.25 33.70
N ALA A 942 -5.81 26.14 34.23
CA ALA A 942 -4.35 26.02 34.40
C ALA A 942 -3.62 25.36 33.21
N GLU A 943 -4.32 24.58 32.42
CA GLU A 943 -3.64 23.79 31.34
C GLU A 943 -3.85 24.33 29.92
N LEU A 944 -4.75 25.23 29.67
CA LEU A 944 -5.07 25.77 28.35
C LEU A 944 -4.61 27.23 28.11
N GLY A 945 -4.08 27.88 29.11
CA GLY A 945 -3.52 29.23 29.01
C GLY A 945 -2.03 29.18 28.72
N GLN A 946 -1.57 29.48 27.58
CA GLN A 946 -0.28 30.09 27.21
C GLN A 946 0.48 29.47 26.04
N THR A 947 0.17 28.29 25.47
CA THR A 947 1.14 27.65 24.56
C THR A 947 0.81 27.60 23.08
N SER A 948 -0.31 28.07 22.58
CA SER A 948 -0.65 27.83 21.15
C SER A 948 -0.98 29.07 20.30
N TRP A 949 -1.17 30.24 20.87
CA TRP A 949 -1.53 31.44 20.10
C TRP A 949 -0.31 32.26 19.63
N ASP A 950 0.77 32.22 20.37
CA ASP A 950 2.02 32.93 20.00
C ASP A 950 2.73 32.27 18.81
N LEU A 951 2.46 30.98 18.52
CA LEU A 951 3.12 30.26 17.43
C LEU A 951 2.45 30.43 16.06
N GLU A 952 1.12 30.60 16.01
CA GLU A 952 0.39 30.74 14.74
C GLU A 952 0.30 32.19 14.24
N MET A 953 0.42 33.20 15.15
CA MET A 953 0.39 34.59 14.77
C MET A 953 1.77 35.21 14.48
N ASN A 954 2.86 34.59 14.91
CA ASN A 954 4.22 35.05 14.64
C ASN A 954 4.77 34.67 13.25
N THR A 955 4.05 33.91 12.43
CA THR A 955 4.50 33.59 11.08
C THR A 955 4.15 34.63 10.03
N VAL A 956 3.43 35.69 10.36
CA VAL A 956 3.03 36.74 9.41
C VAL A 956 3.68 38.08 9.66
N GLY A 957 4.62 38.20 10.59
CA GLY A 957 5.19 39.53 10.88
C GLY A 957 6.49 39.50 11.68
N ALA A 958 7.54 38.92 11.14
CA ALA A 958 8.87 39.04 11.72
C ALA A 958 9.75 40.00 10.91
N GLY A 959 9.75 41.21 11.31
CA GLY A 959 10.78 42.20 11.02
C GLY A 959 10.95 43.13 12.25
N ILE A 960 12.18 43.01 12.85
CA ILE A 960 12.86 44.06 13.63
C ILE A 960 12.55 44.14 15.14
N THR A 961 13.61 43.98 15.85
CA THR A 961 14.48 44.59 16.85
C THR A 961 14.50 43.99 18.25
N ARG A 962 15.75 43.67 18.62
CA ARG A 962 16.19 43.39 19.99
C ARG A 962 16.11 44.62 20.87
N GLU A 963 15.65 44.46 22.10
CA GLU A 963 16.19 45.23 23.22
C GLU A 963 16.38 44.37 24.48
N ASN A 964 17.49 44.63 25.17
CA ASN A 964 18.01 43.95 26.34
C ASN A 964 17.26 44.37 27.61
N VAL A 965 17.09 43.48 28.59
CA VAL A 965 17.11 43.76 30.02
C VAL A 965 17.37 42.49 30.86
N PRO A 966 17.88 42.57 32.13
CA PRO A 966 19.06 41.81 32.54
C PRO A 966 18.78 40.62 33.52
N VAL A 967 19.85 39.87 33.69
CA VAL A 967 20.05 38.74 34.62
C VAL A 967 20.01 39.18 36.07
N SER A 968 19.31 38.44 36.95
CA SER A 968 19.69 38.37 38.37
C SER A 968 19.89 36.92 38.82
N SER A 969 21.05 36.71 39.37
CA SER A 969 21.59 35.47 39.94
C SER A 969 20.89 35.05 41.24
N ASN A 970 20.76 33.74 41.47
CA ASN A 970 21.30 33.18 42.71
C ASN A 970 21.43 31.65 42.59
N ALA A 971 22.58 31.21 43.04
CA ALA A 971 23.05 29.85 43.05
C ALA A 971 22.52 29.04 44.24
N THR A 972 22.49 27.68 44.10
CA THR A 972 23.14 26.77 45.05
C THR A 972 23.18 25.37 44.45
N ASP A 973 24.34 24.79 44.50
CA ASP A 973 24.95 23.47 44.38
C ASP A 973 24.04 22.27 44.58
N ASP A 974 24.20 21.18 43.78
CA ASP A 974 25.18 20.11 43.84
C ASP A 974 24.93 19.02 42.70
N PRO A 975 25.93 18.18 42.38
CA PRO A 975 26.18 17.69 41.04
C PRO A 975 25.83 16.18 40.84
N ALA A 976 25.40 15.83 39.65
CA ALA A 976 25.63 14.48 39.11
C ALA A 976 25.68 14.52 37.58
N ALA A 977 26.82 14.19 37.07
CA ALA A 977 27.27 14.21 35.69
C ALA A 977 26.35 13.54 34.68
N THR A 978 26.14 14.25 33.58
CA THR A 978 25.99 13.60 32.26
C THR A 978 26.61 14.51 31.23
N GLU A 979 27.76 14.12 30.70
CA GLU A 979 28.48 14.81 29.63
C GLU A 979 27.64 14.85 28.34
N ILE A 980 27.33 16.05 27.90
CA ILE A 980 26.82 16.33 26.56
C ILE A 980 27.98 16.87 25.73
N PHE A 981 28.44 16.07 24.77
CA PHE A 981 29.46 16.53 23.81
C PHE A 981 28.83 17.47 22.78
N TYR A 982 29.17 18.74 22.81
CA TYR A 982 28.99 19.65 21.68
C TYR A 982 30.22 19.58 20.78
N VAL A 983 30.03 19.15 19.53
CA VAL A 983 31.05 19.33 18.49
C VAL A 983 30.80 20.66 17.80
N THR A 984 31.62 21.66 18.12
CA THR A 984 31.70 22.90 17.35
C THR A 984 32.63 22.69 16.16
N SER A 985 32.11 22.87 14.95
CA SER A 985 32.95 22.95 13.76
C SER A 985 33.34 24.40 13.51
N GLU A 986 34.60 24.75 13.76
CA GLU A 986 35.20 25.97 13.26
C GLU A 986 35.42 25.90 11.75
N THR A 987 34.77 26.77 11.01
CA THR A 987 35.06 27.01 9.59
C THR A 987 36.00 28.20 9.46
N THR A 988 37.25 27.91 9.15
CA THR A 988 38.27 28.91 8.82
C THR A 988 37.96 29.54 7.46
N ARG A 989 37.63 30.82 7.46
CA ARG A 989 37.61 31.67 6.26
C ARG A 989 39.02 31.81 5.68
N ARG A 990 39.24 31.37 4.46
CA ARG A 990 40.25 31.90 3.57
C ARG A 990 39.61 32.65 2.42
N GLN A 991 39.75 33.97 2.48
CA GLN A 991 39.57 34.86 1.33
C GLN A 991 40.68 34.60 0.32
N ARG A 992 40.36 34.38 -0.94
CA ARG A 992 41.23 34.68 -2.08
C ARG A 992 40.45 35.46 -3.09
N SER A 993 40.91 36.70 -3.24
CA SER A 993 40.62 37.59 -4.31
C SER A 993 41.14 37.01 -5.64
N TYR A 994 40.34 36.99 -6.69
CA TYR A 994 40.84 36.97 -8.08
C TYR A 994 40.13 38.01 -8.92
N SER A 995 40.99 38.78 -9.58
CA SER A 995 40.71 39.88 -10.47
C SER A 995 40.14 39.42 -11.80
N ARG A 996 39.34 40.32 -12.39
CA ARG A 996 38.89 40.30 -13.79
C ARG A 996 40.04 40.21 -14.79
N SER A 997 39.92 39.44 -15.87
CA SER A 997 40.27 39.82 -17.22
C SER A 997 39.75 38.87 -18.28
N ASN A 998 38.97 39.45 -19.24
CA ASN A 998 38.91 39.19 -20.68
C ASN A 998 38.39 37.86 -21.27
N LEU A 999 37.19 37.98 -21.84
CA LEU A 999 36.79 37.29 -23.05
C LEU A 999 37.73 37.60 -24.23
N PRO A 1000 37.88 36.69 -25.27
CA PRO A 1000 37.00 36.84 -26.41
C PRO A 1000 36.56 35.52 -27.10
N HIS A 1001 35.39 35.66 -27.79
CA HIS A 1001 34.86 34.94 -28.96
C HIS A 1001 35.71 33.87 -29.65
N GLN A 1002 35.13 32.75 -30.00
CA GLN A 1002 34.87 32.35 -31.39
C GLN A 1002 33.93 31.13 -31.49
N MET A 1003 32.91 31.26 -32.35
CA MET A 1003 32.14 30.21 -33.00
C MET A 1003 33.03 29.29 -33.85
N THR A 1004 32.69 27.97 -33.96
CA THR A 1004 32.20 27.34 -35.22
C THR A 1004 32.27 25.81 -35.13
N HIS A 1005 31.15 25.21 -35.53
CA HIS A 1005 30.94 23.91 -36.21
C HIS A 1005 31.67 22.62 -35.73
N MET A 1006 30.99 21.66 -35.20
CA MET A 1006 30.38 20.50 -35.86
C MET A 1006 29.38 19.81 -34.88
#